data_1b4d93fbae3c4876312d3b755faf9a19
#
_entry.id   1b4d93fbae3c4876312d3b755faf9a19
#
_cell.length_a   1.000
_cell.length_b   1.000
_cell.length_c   1.000
_cell.angle_alpha   90.00
_cell.angle_beta   90.00
_cell.angle_gamma   90.00
#
_symmetry.space_group_name_H-M   'P 1'
#
loop_
_entity.id
_entity.type
_entity.pdbx_description
1 polymer ?
#
loop_
_entity_poly.entity_id
_entity_poly.type
_entity_poly.pdbx_seq_one_letter_code
_entity_poly.pdbx_strand_id
1 'polypeptide(L)'
;MKSRFVWPAVVVVAVLVGAALPLLVNRGYYFIDDTQSGAFGQWYEIGTRILEGNWSLINPLVWQSGNYLAEGAWGIFSPVLWLIGLWSHWAGNALIFSTVAKVVCLVAGSLGAYLLARTFQAGRGWAAAVAVALPFTGVTFYLDATTWVNGLLAWSMWALAWALTRRAVFSAKSPTLALLACIGTVGIGYVHATIFLAVALAATIAEAFIARHRASIVRAFLIATGAGLFAVIVHLPGLLTAGTSGRTKGVVNTGLLTVDLSGLVAANTPVGIPQVGFFGAFFPSAPLVYISWMLPLFAFIAWKRLMPVLATRLSVVIFFGVALIGVLLPSDVGPLRIPLRMMPYLAIAVLLILAIGLSLARVEVLSRRRFLAGSAYAVFGGLLTVFQGPQYAGVVALAILAVILVLWVFYRITSPRGLPGLPASWRDTARASRAWLLPALTVLVTLGVILPQHIVHTSGPLLNYQVPSSVQSYRDLLTEAKGDVLVVGGPQNGQIQQGDWAETTVANLWYIPDAPVQNAYTSVFYPGYGDALCMAYQGVTCADLLPKLFTADSDTGQNLVDDLGVSSILIVKSSVPEELWAETPAGWQVAEDTELTRLLVRDTPVPGAGSVVWSADGTSVTVLHEDDMGVSFRVDAVGADGGQVALSRISWPGYEVDGGTVSDELVNGFMMGIDIPADSAGTVVTVSFRAPGWPVQILSGILLVVLLLGWGALRLRGRDRPGSTRRPTWVRELREPLKVEKS
;
A
#
# COMPACT_ATOMS: atom_id res chain seq x y z
N MET A 1 18.68 10.31 32.31
CA MET A 1 17.85 9.33 31.57
C MET A 1 16.50 9.89 31.10
N LYS A 2 15.79 10.71 31.86
CA LYS A 2 14.43 11.24 31.52
C LYS A 2 14.33 11.97 30.15
N SER A 3 15.35 12.70 29.68
CA SER A 3 15.27 13.49 28.43
C SER A 3 15.35 12.69 27.13
N ARG A 4 15.64 11.39 27.18
CA ARG A 4 15.75 10.56 25.95
C ARG A 4 14.38 10.16 25.37
N PHE A 5 13.36 10.04 26.20
CA PHE A 5 12.04 9.57 25.83
C PHE A 5 11.04 10.70 25.58
N VAL A 6 11.33 11.93 25.98
CA VAL A 6 10.43 13.08 25.85
C VAL A 6 10.04 13.33 24.39
N TRP A 7 11.00 13.44 23.47
CA TRP A 7 10.71 13.74 22.08
C TRP A 7 10.01 12.60 21.32
N PRO A 8 10.38 11.32 21.49
CA PRO A 8 9.57 10.21 20.98
C PRO A 8 8.12 10.22 21.51
N ALA A 9 7.91 10.49 22.79
CA ALA A 9 6.57 10.62 23.37
C ALA A 9 5.79 11.80 22.75
N VAL A 10 6.45 12.95 22.55
CA VAL A 10 5.87 14.09 21.84
C VAL A 10 5.45 13.71 20.43
N VAL A 11 6.26 12.93 19.70
CA VAL A 11 5.89 12.43 18.35
C VAL A 11 4.63 11.58 18.43
N VAL A 12 4.58 10.60 19.32
CA VAL A 12 3.40 9.71 19.46
C VAL A 12 2.15 10.53 19.78
N VAL A 13 2.20 11.36 20.81
CA VAL A 13 1.02 12.15 21.24
C VAL A 13 0.59 13.13 20.16
N ALA A 14 1.53 13.84 19.52
CA ALA A 14 1.22 14.80 18.46
C ALA A 14 0.60 14.11 17.24
N VAL A 15 1.10 12.94 16.84
CA VAL A 15 0.54 12.20 15.71
C VAL A 15 -0.83 11.63 16.05
N LEU A 16 -1.04 11.11 17.25
CA LEU A 16 -2.37 10.66 17.70
C LEU A 16 -3.38 11.81 17.69
N VAL A 17 -3.00 12.97 18.24
CA VAL A 17 -3.86 14.17 18.20
C VAL A 17 -4.13 14.60 16.77
N GLY A 18 -3.09 14.74 15.93
CA GLY A 18 -3.24 15.15 14.52
C GLY A 18 -4.10 14.19 13.72
N ALA A 19 -3.95 12.87 13.93
CA ALA A 19 -4.76 11.86 13.26
C ALA A 19 -6.21 11.83 13.75
N ALA A 20 -6.49 12.28 14.96
CA ALA A 20 -7.86 12.39 15.49
C ALA A 20 -8.62 13.63 14.96
N LEU A 21 -7.91 14.71 14.57
CA LEU A 21 -8.55 15.96 14.13
C LEU A 21 -9.51 15.79 12.94
N PRO A 22 -9.18 15.03 11.87
CA PRO A 22 -10.12 14.80 10.78
C PRO A 22 -11.44 14.17 11.21
N LEU A 23 -11.40 13.30 12.23
CA LEU A 23 -12.58 12.60 12.74
C LEU A 23 -13.61 13.54 13.38
N LEU A 24 -13.20 14.77 13.75
CA LEU A 24 -14.12 15.82 14.22
C LEU A 24 -15.01 16.36 13.09
N VAL A 25 -14.51 16.29 11.85
CA VAL A 25 -15.21 16.79 10.66
C VAL A 25 -15.86 15.63 9.90
N ASN A 26 -15.14 14.51 9.75
CA ASN A 26 -15.59 13.34 8.99
C ASN A 26 -15.22 12.05 9.76
N ARG A 27 -16.18 11.42 10.40
CA ARG A 27 -15.97 10.18 11.17
C ARG A 27 -15.52 9.02 10.31
N GLY A 28 -15.87 9.00 9.01
CA GLY A 28 -15.49 8.00 8.03
C GLY A 28 -14.15 8.26 7.33
N TYR A 29 -13.38 9.27 7.75
CA TYR A 29 -12.18 9.76 7.05
C TYR A 29 -11.19 8.66 6.64
N TYR A 30 -10.99 7.66 7.49
CA TYR A 30 -10.04 6.55 7.26
C TYR A 30 -10.66 5.31 6.60
N PHE A 31 -11.93 5.38 6.18
CA PHE A 31 -12.66 4.22 5.65
C PHE A 31 -13.48 4.62 4.43
N ILE A 32 -12.79 4.83 3.29
CA ILE A 32 -13.40 5.15 2.01
C ILE A 32 -12.69 4.39 0.88
N ASP A 33 -13.34 4.25 -0.27
CA ASP A 33 -12.85 3.72 -1.54
C ASP A 33 -12.16 2.35 -1.40
N ASP A 34 -10.89 2.21 -1.84
CA ASP A 34 -10.12 0.96 -1.77
C ASP A 34 -10.00 0.38 -0.35
N THR A 35 -10.19 1.18 0.70
CA THR A 35 -10.25 0.63 2.07
C THR A 35 -11.53 -0.13 2.30
N GLN A 36 -12.64 0.35 1.74
CA GLN A 36 -13.96 -0.28 1.81
C GLN A 36 -14.02 -1.48 0.86
N SER A 37 -13.76 -1.24 -0.43
CA SER A 37 -13.94 -2.25 -1.48
C SER A 37 -12.80 -3.28 -1.53
N GLY A 38 -11.58 -2.90 -1.20
CA GLY A 38 -10.41 -3.75 -1.36
C GLY A 38 -9.82 -4.28 -0.05
N ALA A 39 -9.29 -3.36 0.78
CA ALA A 39 -8.37 -3.73 1.83
C ALA A 39 -9.01 -4.46 3.01
N PHE A 40 -10.20 -4.03 3.49
CA PHE A 40 -10.79 -4.65 4.68
C PHE A 40 -11.17 -6.12 4.44
N GLY A 41 -11.84 -6.41 3.31
CA GLY A 41 -12.19 -7.78 2.95
C GLY A 41 -10.95 -8.65 2.70
N GLN A 42 -9.92 -8.11 2.04
CA GLN A 42 -8.63 -8.80 1.88
C GLN A 42 -7.98 -9.16 3.22
N TRP A 43 -7.97 -8.24 4.19
CA TRP A 43 -7.42 -8.53 5.51
C TRP A 43 -8.24 -9.60 6.23
N TYR A 44 -9.57 -9.51 6.13
CA TYR A 44 -10.47 -10.50 6.71
C TYR A 44 -10.18 -11.90 6.15
N GLU A 45 -10.08 -12.03 4.84
CA GLU A 45 -9.73 -13.29 4.14
C GLU A 45 -8.36 -13.82 4.56
N ILE A 46 -7.33 -12.99 4.65
CA ILE A 46 -6.01 -13.41 5.18
C ILE A 46 -6.15 -13.97 6.59
N GLY A 47 -6.97 -13.35 7.43
CA GLY A 47 -7.25 -13.82 8.79
C GLY A 47 -7.95 -15.17 8.82
N THR A 48 -8.99 -15.34 8.01
CA THR A 48 -9.75 -16.58 7.84
C THR A 48 -8.83 -17.72 7.41
N ARG A 49 -8.07 -17.54 6.34
CA ARG A 49 -7.14 -18.55 5.82
C ARG A 49 -6.07 -18.95 6.82
N ILE A 50 -5.53 -18.03 7.61
CA ILE A 50 -4.57 -18.36 8.68
C ILE A 50 -5.22 -19.20 9.77
N LEU A 51 -6.45 -18.87 10.18
CA LEU A 51 -7.18 -19.62 11.22
C LEU A 51 -7.56 -21.02 10.76
N GLU A 52 -7.87 -21.19 9.49
CA GLU A 52 -8.15 -22.49 8.86
C GLU A 52 -6.87 -23.29 8.55
N GLY A 53 -5.69 -22.68 8.65
CA GLY A 53 -4.44 -23.30 8.25
C GLY A 53 -4.26 -23.41 6.73
N ASN A 54 -5.04 -22.66 5.94
CA ASN A 54 -5.01 -22.65 4.49
C ASN A 54 -3.91 -21.72 3.99
N TRP A 55 -2.80 -22.27 3.54
CA TRP A 55 -1.64 -21.56 2.97
C TRP A 55 -1.56 -21.67 1.44
N SER A 56 -2.65 -22.04 0.77
CA SER A 56 -2.70 -22.18 -0.67
C SER A 56 -2.36 -20.85 -1.35
N LEU A 57 -1.61 -20.93 -2.44
CA LEU A 57 -1.10 -19.77 -3.19
C LEU A 57 -2.11 -19.28 -4.24
N ILE A 58 -3.11 -20.11 -4.50
CA ILE A 58 -4.20 -19.84 -5.43
C ILE A 58 -5.52 -20.24 -4.76
N ASN A 59 -6.61 -19.59 -5.16
CA ASN A 59 -7.98 -19.90 -4.75
C ASN A 59 -8.86 -19.93 -6.00
N PRO A 60 -9.29 -21.10 -6.47
CA PRO A 60 -10.10 -21.21 -7.68
C PRO A 60 -11.49 -20.57 -7.54
N LEU A 61 -12.07 -20.53 -6.32
CA LEU A 61 -13.38 -19.94 -6.06
C LEU A 61 -13.49 -18.51 -6.59
N VAL A 62 -12.51 -17.68 -6.26
CA VAL A 62 -12.55 -16.25 -6.65
C VAL A 62 -11.89 -15.99 -8.00
N TRP A 63 -12.06 -16.87 -8.91
CA TRP A 63 -11.60 -16.88 -10.31
C TRP A 63 -10.54 -15.81 -10.65
N GLN A 64 -11.00 -14.60 -11.06
CA GLN A 64 -10.08 -13.55 -11.54
C GLN A 64 -9.11 -13.01 -10.48
N SER A 65 -9.42 -13.10 -9.18
CA SER A 65 -8.61 -12.57 -8.08
C SER A 65 -7.84 -13.66 -7.31
N GLY A 66 -8.04 -14.93 -7.64
CA GLY A 66 -7.56 -16.06 -6.87
C GLY A 66 -6.06 -16.37 -7.01
N ASN A 67 -5.33 -15.72 -7.91
CA ASN A 67 -3.88 -15.87 -7.95
C ASN A 67 -3.18 -14.88 -7.02
N TYR A 68 -3.05 -15.24 -5.75
CA TYR A 68 -2.50 -14.38 -4.70
C TYR A 68 -1.02 -14.04 -4.87
N LEU A 69 -0.30 -14.77 -5.71
CA LEU A 69 1.11 -14.50 -6.02
C LEU A 69 1.27 -13.56 -7.21
N ALA A 70 0.33 -13.55 -8.16
CA ALA A 70 0.34 -12.62 -9.27
C ALA A 70 0.19 -11.16 -8.78
N GLU A 71 -0.53 -10.95 -7.69
CA GLU A 71 -0.66 -9.66 -7.02
C GLU A 71 0.18 -9.64 -5.74
N GLY A 72 1.45 -9.19 -5.82
CA GLY A 72 2.31 -9.10 -4.65
C GLY A 72 1.72 -8.29 -3.48
N ALA A 73 0.80 -7.36 -3.78
CA ALA A 73 0.09 -6.54 -2.79
C ALA A 73 -0.97 -7.35 -1.99
N TRP A 74 -1.30 -8.56 -2.39
CA TRP A 74 -2.04 -9.50 -1.56
C TRP A 74 -1.30 -9.78 -0.25
N GLY A 75 0.04 -9.78 -0.30
CA GLY A 75 0.89 -9.86 0.88
C GLY A 75 0.88 -11.22 1.56
N ILE A 76 0.70 -12.31 0.81
CA ILE A 76 0.71 -13.68 1.34
C ILE A 76 1.99 -14.03 2.09
N PHE A 77 3.11 -13.35 1.80
CA PHE A 77 4.38 -13.48 2.51
C PHE A 77 4.64 -12.36 3.52
N SER A 78 3.61 -11.55 3.89
CA SER A 78 3.77 -10.40 4.77
C SER A 78 3.40 -10.71 6.22
N PRO A 79 4.37 -10.83 7.14
CA PRO A 79 4.05 -10.99 8.56
C PRO A 79 3.20 -9.82 9.13
N VAL A 80 3.32 -8.63 8.53
CA VAL A 80 2.53 -7.46 8.93
C VAL A 80 1.07 -7.65 8.55
N LEU A 81 0.80 -8.09 7.30
CA LEU A 81 -0.56 -8.37 6.85
C LEU A 81 -1.18 -9.58 7.56
N TRP A 82 -0.40 -10.59 7.92
CA TRP A 82 -0.89 -11.70 8.75
C TRP A 82 -1.42 -11.21 10.11
N LEU A 83 -0.67 -10.32 10.78
CA LEU A 83 -1.11 -9.75 12.06
C LEU A 83 -2.36 -8.88 11.91
N ILE A 84 -2.42 -8.06 10.84
CA ILE A 84 -3.60 -7.24 10.54
C ILE A 84 -4.78 -8.13 10.21
N GLY A 85 -4.59 -9.18 9.40
CA GLY A 85 -5.61 -10.15 9.02
C GLY A 85 -6.20 -10.88 10.23
N LEU A 86 -5.37 -11.47 11.06
CA LEU A 86 -5.82 -12.11 12.30
C LEU A 86 -6.62 -11.15 13.18
N TRP A 87 -6.19 -9.90 13.27
CA TRP A 87 -6.89 -8.90 14.07
C TRP A 87 -8.21 -8.46 13.43
N SER A 88 -8.26 -8.32 12.09
CA SER A 88 -9.48 -7.93 11.36
C SER A 88 -10.58 -8.98 11.46
N HIS A 89 -10.22 -10.26 11.51
CA HIS A 89 -11.18 -11.37 11.66
C HIS A 89 -12.01 -11.27 12.93
N TRP A 90 -11.45 -10.73 14.02
CA TRP A 90 -12.17 -10.50 15.27
C TRP A 90 -12.80 -9.09 15.39
N ALA A 91 -12.69 -8.27 14.36
CA ALA A 91 -13.26 -6.94 14.38
C ALA A 91 -14.78 -7.00 14.22
N GLY A 92 -15.53 -6.39 15.15
CA GLY A 92 -16.97 -6.22 15.01
C GLY A 92 -17.37 -5.03 14.14
N ASN A 93 -16.41 -4.11 13.86
CA ASN A 93 -16.68 -2.86 13.13
C ASN A 93 -15.48 -2.52 12.22
N ALA A 94 -15.71 -2.55 10.91
CA ALA A 94 -14.71 -2.35 9.87
C ALA A 94 -14.13 -0.92 9.86
N LEU A 95 -14.97 0.10 10.11
CA LEU A 95 -14.55 1.50 10.17
C LEU A 95 -13.63 1.76 11.36
N ILE A 96 -14.00 1.30 12.55
CA ILE A 96 -13.18 1.47 13.76
C ILE A 96 -11.85 0.73 13.59
N PHE A 97 -11.90 -0.52 13.11
CA PHE A 97 -10.72 -1.32 12.86
C PHE A 97 -9.75 -0.61 11.90
N SER A 98 -10.26 -0.20 10.71
CA SER A 98 -9.44 0.46 9.69
C SER A 98 -8.85 1.78 10.20
N THR A 99 -9.62 2.55 10.97
CA THR A 99 -9.15 3.79 11.60
C THR A 99 -7.99 3.51 12.55
N VAL A 100 -8.13 2.55 13.45
CA VAL A 100 -7.09 2.21 14.44
C VAL A 100 -5.84 1.67 13.73
N ALA A 101 -5.99 0.75 12.77
CA ALA A 101 -4.87 0.19 12.01
C ALA A 101 -4.07 1.28 11.30
N LYS A 102 -4.74 2.22 10.64
CA LYS A 102 -4.10 3.33 9.91
C LYS A 102 -3.43 4.34 10.86
N VAL A 103 -4.06 4.68 11.98
CA VAL A 103 -3.46 5.55 12.99
C VAL A 103 -2.20 4.91 13.59
N VAL A 104 -2.20 3.60 13.84
CA VAL A 104 -1.00 2.86 14.26
C VAL A 104 0.11 2.97 13.21
N CYS A 105 -0.22 2.84 11.91
CA CYS A 105 0.73 3.01 10.83
C CYS A 105 1.32 4.43 10.78
N LEU A 106 0.50 5.48 10.94
CA LEU A 106 0.97 6.86 10.99
C LEU A 106 1.96 7.08 12.15
N VAL A 107 1.66 6.55 13.32
CA VAL A 107 2.55 6.61 14.51
C VAL A 107 3.85 5.84 14.24
N ALA A 108 3.76 4.61 13.72
CA ALA A 108 4.93 3.78 13.43
C ALA A 108 5.87 4.44 12.40
N GLY A 109 5.33 4.95 11.29
CA GLY A 109 6.08 5.67 10.28
C GLY A 109 6.76 6.93 10.82
N SER A 110 6.04 7.67 11.67
CA SER A 110 6.59 8.86 12.32
C SER A 110 7.74 8.54 13.29
N LEU A 111 7.61 7.48 14.07
CA LEU A 111 8.72 7.01 14.93
C LEU A 111 9.91 6.53 14.11
N GLY A 112 9.66 5.84 13.00
CA GLY A 112 10.67 5.46 12.01
C GLY A 112 11.39 6.68 11.44
N ALA A 113 10.65 7.71 11.03
CA ALA A 113 11.19 8.97 10.52
C ALA A 113 11.98 9.75 11.57
N TYR A 114 11.49 9.80 12.82
CA TYR A 114 12.25 10.34 13.94
C TYR A 114 13.60 9.63 14.10
N LEU A 115 13.59 8.31 14.13
CA LEU A 115 14.80 7.50 14.24
C LEU A 115 15.74 7.73 13.05
N LEU A 116 15.20 7.81 11.83
CA LEU A 116 15.95 8.08 10.60
C LEU A 116 16.67 9.44 10.70
N ALA A 117 15.96 10.51 11.03
CA ALA A 117 16.54 11.84 11.23
C ALA A 117 17.66 11.83 12.28
N ARG A 118 17.50 11.05 13.36
CA ARG A 118 18.53 10.86 14.38
C ARG A 118 19.78 10.14 13.86
N THR A 119 19.65 9.24 12.87
CA THR A 119 20.83 8.59 12.26
C THR A 119 21.66 9.57 11.43
N PHE A 120 21.05 10.61 10.89
CA PHE A 120 21.70 11.72 10.21
C PHE A 120 22.15 12.85 11.15
N GLN A 121 22.13 12.63 12.46
CA GLN A 121 22.54 13.55 13.51
C GLN A 121 21.66 14.81 13.65
N ALA A 122 20.46 14.82 13.11
CA ALA A 122 19.50 15.88 13.40
C ALA A 122 19.24 15.99 14.91
N GLY A 123 19.13 17.20 15.45
CA GLY A 123 18.78 17.44 16.85
C GLY A 123 17.45 16.78 17.21
N ARG A 124 17.26 16.35 18.47
CA ARG A 124 16.07 15.60 18.90
C ARG A 124 14.76 16.36 18.60
N GLY A 125 14.75 17.66 18.89
CA GLY A 125 13.58 18.51 18.65
C GLY A 125 13.23 18.62 17.16
N TRP A 126 14.22 18.91 16.29
CA TRP A 126 13.99 19.01 14.85
C TRP A 126 13.67 17.66 14.21
N ALA A 127 14.26 16.56 14.71
CA ALA A 127 13.87 15.22 14.31
C ALA A 127 12.40 14.93 14.66
N ALA A 128 11.92 15.38 15.84
CA ALA A 128 10.53 15.24 16.23
C ALA A 128 9.60 16.13 15.39
N ALA A 129 9.99 17.39 15.13
CA ALA A 129 9.19 18.30 14.32
C ALA A 129 8.92 17.76 12.91
N VAL A 130 9.94 17.24 12.22
CA VAL A 130 9.76 16.64 10.88
C VAL A 130 9.04 15.30 10.95
N ALA A 131 9.25 14.50 11.99
CA ALA A 131 8.55 13.24 12.19
C ALA A 131 7.04 13.45 12.41
N VAL A 132 6.64 14.53 13.07
CA VAL A 132 5.22 14.90 13.22
C VAL A 132 4.65 15.46 11.92
N ALA A 133 5.43 16.18 11.11
CA ALA A 133 4.94 16.73 9.85
C ALA A 133 4.73 15.68 8.76
N LEU A 134 5.54 14.63 8.73
CA LEU A 134 5.56 13.63 7.66
C LEU A 134 4.25 12.86 7.45
N PRO A 135 3.54 12.36 8.47
CA PRO A 135 2.27 11.66 8.26
C PRO A 135 1.16 12.56 7.71
N PHE A 136 1.30 13.88 7.86
CA PHE A 136 0.30 14.88 7.42
C PHE A 136 0.67 15.56 6.10
N THR A 137 1.54 14.93 5.30
CA THR A 137 1.80 15.35 3.92
C THR A 137 0.65 14.91 3.01
N GLY A 138 0.44 15.62 1.91
CA GLY A 138 -0.72 15.49 1.06
C GLY A 138 -1.09 14.06 0.68
N VAL A 139 -0.23 13.35 -0.06
CA VAL A 139 -0.52 11.97 -0.48
C VAL A 139 -0.67 11.04 0.71
N THR A 140 0.26 11.09 1.69
CA THR A 140 0.20 10.19 2.85
C THR A 140 -1.11 10.34 3.61
N PHE A 141 -1.61 11.56 3.77
CA PHE A 141 -2.77 11.83 4.62
C PHE A 141 -4.10 11.78 3.87
N TYR A 142 -4.18 12.38 2.68
CA TYR A 142 -5.44 12.47 1.91
C TYR A 142 -5.66 11.32 0.94
N LEU A 143 -4.63 10.52 0.64
CA LEU A 143 -4.76 9.42 -0.30
C LEU A 143 -4.43 8.07 0.36
N ASP A 144 -3.19 7.89 0.86
CA ASP A 144 -2.78 6.61 1.45
C ASP A 144 -3.55 6.31 2.76
N ALA A 145 -3.74 7.30 3.64
CA ALA A 145 -4.45 7.10 4.89
C ALA A 145 -5.97 6.99 4.72
N THR A 146 -6.55 7.58 3.69
CA THR A 146 -7.99 7.48 3.42
C THR A 146 -8.34 6.23 2.61
N THR A 147 -7.60 5.94 1.53
CA THR A 147 -7.95 4.96 0.48
C THR A 147 -6.84 3.94 0.23
N TRP A 148 -5.65 4.35 -0.24
CA TRP A 148 -4.59 3.48 -0.76
C TRP A 148 -3.70 2.89 0.34
N VAL A 149 -4.30 2.10 1.19
CA VAL A 149 -3.71 1.63 2.44
C VAL A 149 -2.38 0.88 2.29
N ASN A 150 -2.15 0.17 1.17
CA ASN A 150 -0.88 -0.52 0.92
C ASN A 150 0.30 0.47 0.83
N GLY A 151 0.06 1.69 0.32
CA GLY A 151 1.03 2.80 0.37
C GLY A 151 1.36 3.19 1.81
N LEU A 152 0.34 3.38 2.66
CA LEU A 152 0.51 3.72 4.07
C LEU A 152 1.23 2.62 4.86
N LEU A 153 0.83 1.35 4.69
CA LEU A 153 1.44 0.20 5.36
C LEU A 153 2.93 0.11 5.05
N ALA A 154 3.29 0.17 3.75
CA ALA A 154 4.67 0.12 3.33
C ALA A 154 5.47 1.33 3.82
N TRP A 155 4.91 2.56 3.73
CA TRP A 155 5.52 3.79 4.24
C TRP A 155 5.78 3.72 5.74
N SER A 156 4.87 3.11 6.51
CA SER A 156 5.00 3.00 7.96
C SER A 156 6.26 2.25 8.41
N MET A 157 6.69 1.25 7.64
CA MET A 157 7.88 0.44 7.91
C MET A 157 9.14 0.99 7.22
N TRP A 158 8.96 1.74 6.12
CA TRP A 158 10.04 2.14 5.22
C TRP A 158 11.12 3.02 5.90
N ALA A 159 10.69 4.08 6.59
CA ALA A 159 11.61 4.97 7.29
C ALA A 159 12.38 4.26 8.41
N LEU A 160 11.73 3.30 9.08
CA LEU A 160 12.35 2.44 10.09
C LEU A 160 13.40 1.52 9.46
N ALA A 161 13.10 0.91 8.31
CA ALA A 161 14.03 0.04 7.58
C ALA A 161 15.33 0.78 7.22
N TRP A 162 15.21 1.98 6.63
CA TRP A 162 16.39 2.80 6.33
C TRP A 162 17.14 3.24 7.59
N ALA A 163 16.44 3.66 8.63
CA ALA A 163 17.05 4.06 9.91
C ALA A 163 17.86 2.91 10.56
N LEU A 164 17.28 1.71 10.60
CA LEU A 164 17.95 0.53 11.17
C LEU A 164 19.12 0.08 10.30
N THR A 165 19.01 0.15 8.99
CA THR A 165 20.12 -0.09 8.05
C THR A 165 21.28 0.87 8.31
N ARG A 166 21.04 2.17 8.40
CA ARG A 166 22.08 3.15 8.71
C ARG A 166 22.72 2.90 10.08
N ARG A 167 21.93 2.52 11.09
CA ARG A 167 22.46 2.15 12.41
C ARG A 167 23.32 0.89 12.37
N ALA A 168 22.93 -0.11 11.59
CA ALA A 168 23.73 -1.32 11.38
C ALA A 168 25.06 -1.01 10.67
N VAL A 169 24.99 -0.19 9.62
CA VAL A 169 26.14 0.18 8.77
C VAL A 169 27.11 1.11 9.51
N PHE A 170 26.64 2.24 10.04
CA PHE A 170 27.50 3.31 10.59
C PHE A 170 27.66 3.28 12.10
N SER A 171 26.86 2.51 12.85
CA SER A 171 26.95 2.42 14.32
C SER A 171 27.12 0.99 14.82
N ALA A 172 27.44 0.04 13.95
CA ALA A 172 27.65 -1.36 14.26
C ALA A 172 26.54 -1.99 15.12
N LYS A 173 25.28 -1.58 14.90
CA LYS A 173 24.10 -2.15 15.55
C LYS A 173 23.65 -3.41 14.82
N SER A 174 22.56 -4.01 15.26
CA SER A 174 22.07 -5.27 14.72
C SER A 174 21.67 -5.17 13.23
N PRO A 175 22.31 -5.90 12.33
CA PRO A 175 21.87 -6.01 10.95
C PRO A 175 20.57 -6.85 10.81
N THR A 176 20.32 -7.78 11.72
CA THR A 176 19.10 -8.60 11.73
C THR A 176 17.83 -7.73 11.84
N LEU A 177 17.83 -6.76 12.77
CA LEU A 177 16.69 -5.85 12.89
C LEU A 177 16.49 -4.96 11.64
N ALA A 178 17.61 -4.58 10.99
CA ALA A 178 17.52 -3.85 9.73
C ALA A 178 16.89 -4.72 8.63
N LEU A 179 17.33 -5.97 8.51
CA LEU A 179 16.78 -6.89 7.51
C LEU A 179 15.32 -7.22 7.79
N LEU A 180 14.93 -7.47 9.04
CA LEU A 180 13.52 -7.69 9.39
C LEU A 180 12.62 -6.50 9.05
N ALA A 181 13.10 -5.26 9.25
CA ALA A 181 12.35 -4.08 8.85
C ALA A 181 12.28 -3.92 7.32
N CYS A 182 13.33 -4.31 6.57
CA CYS A 182 13.30 -4.38 5.11
C CYS A 182 12.28 -5.43 4.63
N ILE A 183 12.27 -6.62 5.23
CA ILE A 183 11.28 -7.68 4.96
C ILE A 183 9.87 -7.17 5.24
N GLY A 184 9.64 -6.49 6.38
CA GLY A 184 8.35 -5.89 6.69
C GLY A 184 7.89 -4.87 5.65
N THR A 185 8.81 -4.07 5.08
CA THR A 185 8.49 -3.11 4.02
C THR A 185 8.18 -3.80 2.68
N VAL A 186 9.04 -4.71 2.24
CA VAL A 186 8.92 -5.43 0.96
C VAL A 186 7.72 -6.37 0.96
N GLY A 187 7.45 -7.01 2.10
CA GLY A 187 6.36 -7.98 2.26
C GLY A 187 4.95 -7.40 2.04
N ILE A 188 4.77 -6.09 2.20
CA ILE A 188 3.50 -5.44 1.82
C ILE A 188 3.23 -5.56 0.30
N GLY A 189 4.26 -5.88 -0.50
CA GLY A 189 4.13 -6.03 -1.95
C GLY A 189 3.91 -4.70 -2.71
N TYR A 190 4.06 -3.55 -2.06
CA TYR A 190 3.91 -2.25 -2.68
C TYR A 190 5.19 -1.87 -3.45
N VAL A 191 5.13 -1.97 -4.77
CA VAL A 191 6.29 -1.84 -5.68
C VAL A 191 7.06 -0.53 -5.46
N HIS A 192 6.37 0.61 -5.31
CA HIS A 192 7.00 1.91 -5.09
C HIS A 192 7.88 1.91 -3.82
N ALA A 193 7.38 1.35 -2.72
CA ALA A 193 8.16 1.23 -1.48
C ALA A 193 9.39 0.34 -1.65
N THR A 194 9.26 -0.77 -2.36
CA THR A 194 10.36 -1.70 -2.64
C THR A 194 11.46 -1.01 -3.46
N ILE A 195 11.09 -0.30 -4.54
CA ILE A 195 12.05 0.44 -5.38
C ILE A 195 12.74 1.55 -4.57
N PHE A 196 11.98 2.37 -3.84
CA PHE A 196 12.59 3.43 -3.03
C PHE A 196 13.42 2.90 -1.86
N LEU A 197 13.09 1.72 -1.32
CA LEU A 197 13.97 1.04 -0.36
C LEU A 197 15.28 0.62 -1.02
N ALA A 198 15.23 0.03 -2.21
CA ALA A 198 16.43 -0.33 -2.96
C ALA A 198 17.31 0.91 -3.24
N VAL A 199 16.71 2.05 -3.62
CA VAL A 199 17.42 3.34 -3.78
C VAL A 199 18.08 3.78 -2.46
N ALA A 200 17.38 3.71 -1.33
CA ALA A 200 17.93 4.09 -0.02
C ALA A 200 19.08 3.17 0.42
N LEU A 201 18.98 1.87 0.13
CA LEU A 201 20.04 0.89 0.39
C LEU A 201 21.25 1.15 -0.51
N ALA A 202 21.07 1.35 -1.82
CA ALA A 202 22.11 1.68 -2.77
C ALA A 202 22.82 3.00 -2.40
N ALA A 203 22.06 4.03 -2.05
CA ALA A 203 22.61 5.30 -1.58
C ALA A 203 23.41 5.14 -0.28
N THR A 204 22.96 4.27 0.64
CA THR A 204 23.70 3.95 1.88
C THR A 204 24.98 3.18 1.59
N ILE A 205 24.98 2.27 0.61
CA ILE A 205 26.19 1.58 0.13
C ILE A 205 27.16 2.62 -0.46
N ALA A 206 26.72 3.53 -1.32
CA ALA A 206 27.53 4.57 -1.91
C ALA A 206 28.19 5.47 -0.85
N GLU A 207 27.41 5.89 0.18
CA GLU A 207 27.95 6.64 1.32
C GLU A 207 29.02 5.85 2.09
N ALA A 208 28.81 4.53 2.31
CA ALA A 208 29.78 3.67 2.98
C ALA A 208 31.06 3.47 2.16
N PHE A 209 30.95 3.41 0.84
CA PHE A 209 32.12 3.35 -0.07
C PHE A 209 32.98 4.61 0.02
N ILE A 210 32.36 5.79 -0.02
CA ILE A 210 33.07 7.07 0.09
C ILE A 210 33.73 7.21 1.46
N ALA A 211 33.07 6.74 2.52
CA ALA A 211 33.66 6.66 3.86
C ALA A 211 34.80 5.64 3.98
N ARG A 212 35.06 4.83 2.94
CA ARG A 212 36.15 3.83 2.85
C ARG A 212 36.19 2.82 4.01
N HIS A 213 35.03 2.53 4.62
CA HIS A 213 34.96 1.64 5.78
C HIS A 213 34.46 0.25 5.37
N ARG A 214 35.40 -0.69 5.11
CA ARG A 214 35.10 -2.05 4.57
C ARG A 214 33.98 -2.78 5.33
N ALA A 215 34.00 -2.78 6.67
CA ALA A 215 32.98 -3.49 7.45
C ALA A 215 31.56 -2.86 7.28
N SER A 216 31.49 -1.55 7.06
CA SER A 216 30.21 -0.88 6.75
C SER A 216 29.70 -1.25 5.36
N ILE A 217 30.59 -1.31 4.38
CA ILE A 217 30.25 -1.72 3.01
C ILE A 217 29.69 -3.14 3.02
N VAL A 218 30.39 -4.10 3.63
CA VAL A 218 29.94 -5.49 3.72
C VAL A 218 28.57 -5.61 4.41
N ARG A 219 28.35 -4.89 5.52
CA ARG A 219 27.03 -4.92 6.20
C ARG A 219 25.92 -4.34 5.32
N ALA A 220 26.20 -3.25 4.62
CA ALA A 220 25.22 -2.63 3.73
C ALA A 220 24.86 -3.56 2.58
N PHE A 221 25.84 -4.21 1.96
CA PHE A 221 25.62 -5.20 0.90
C PHE A 221 24.81 -6.38 1.38
N LEU A 222 25.15 -6.98 2.54
CA LEU A 222 24.42 -8.13 3.07
C LEU A 222 22.97 -7.79 3.40
N ILE A 223 22.68 -6.58 3.94
CA ILE A 223 21.30 -6.14 4.17
C ILE A 223 20.57 -5.97 2.83
N ALA A 224 21.22 -5.33 1.85
CA ALA A 224 20.63 -5.13 0.53
C ALA A 224 20.38 -6.47 -0.20
N THR A 225 21.32 -7.41 -0.13
CA THR A 225 21.15 -8.75 -0.68
C THR A 225 19.96 -9.47 -0.02
N GLY A 226 19.88 -9.48 1.30
CA GLY A 226 18.75 -10.11 1.99
C GLY A 226 17.40 -9.46 1.66
N ALA A 227 17.34 -8.13 1.55
CA ALA A 227 16.13 -7.42 1.10
C ALA A 227 15.79 -7.75 -0.36
N GLY A 228 16.81 -7.85 -1.23
CA GLY A 228 16.66 -8.24 -2.63
C GLY A 228 16.16 -9.67 -2.81
N LEU A 229 16.73 -10.64 -2.06
CA LEU A 229 16.25 -12.03 -2.06
C LEU A 229 14.77 -12.11 -1.66
N PHE A 230 14.37 -11.34 -0.66
CA PHE A 230 12.97 -11.32 -0.26
C PHE A 230 12.08 -10.59 -1.30
N ALA A 231 12.59 -9.55 -1.96
CA ALA A 231 11.88 -8.90 -3.06
C ALA A 231 11.65 -9.85 -4.25
N VAL A 232 12.59 -10.75 -4.54
CA VAL A 232 12.40 -11.82 -5.53
C VAL A 232 11.24 -12.73 -5.13
N ILE A 233 11.17 -13.17 -3.86
CA ILE A 233 10.07 -14.01 -3.38
C ILE A 233 8.71 -13.33 -3.60
N VAL A 234 8.60 -12.03 -3.30
CA VAL A 234 7.33 -11.30 -3.34
C VAL A 234 6.92 -10.89 -4.76
N HIS A 235 7.86 -10.45 -5.60
CA HIS A 235 7.53 -9.79 -6.86
C HIS A 235 7.77 -10.63 -8.11
N LEU A 236 8.60 -11.68 -8.04
CA LEU A 236 8.95 -12.49 -9.22
C LEU A 236 7.72 -13.17 -9.86
N PRO A 237 6.81 -13.82 -9.10
CA PRO A 237 5.64 -14.48 -9.70
C PRO A 237 4.77 -13.49 -10.47
N GLY A 238 4.50 -12.32 -9.90
CA GLY A 238 3.70 -11.28 -10.56
C GLY A 238 4.36 -10.74 -11.84
N LEU A 239 5.70 -10.63 -11.87
CA LEU A 239 6.43 -10.23 -13.06
C LEU A 239 6.32 -11.30 -14.18
N LEU A 240 6.44 -12.58 -13.82
CA LEU A 240 6.35 -13.69 -14.78
C LEU A 240 4.91 -13.95 -15.25
N THR A 241 3.91 -13.56 -14.48
CA THR A 241 2.48 -13.68 -14.80
C THR A 241 1.93 -12.44 -15.52
N ALA A 242 2.70 -11.35 -15.57
CA ALA A 242 2.21 -10.06 -16.09
C ALA A 242 1.69 -10.13 -17.54
N GLY A 243 2.26 -11.01 -18.38
CA GLY A 243 1.84 -11.18 -19.79
C GLY A 243 0.43 -11.74 -19.97
N THR A 244 -0.07 -12.51 -18.99
CA THR A 244 -1.41 -13.11 -19.00
C THR A 244 -2.45 -12.30 -18.24
N SER A 245 -2.01 -11.27 -17.51
CA SER A 245 -2.91 -10.42 -16.73
C SER A 245 -3.35 -9.19 -17.52
N GLY A 246 -4.58 -8.72 -17.26
CA GLY A 246 -5.15 -7.51 -17.85
C GLY A 246 -4.55 -6.20 -17.33
N ARG A 247 -3.58 -6.26 -16.42
CA ARG A 247 -2.97 -5.07 -15.80
C ARG A 247 -2.36 -4.09 -16.80
N THR A 248 -1.89 -4.58 -17.94
CA THR A 248 -1.33 -3.75 -19.01
C THR A 248 -2.39 -3.17 -19.95
N LYS A 249 -3.61 -3.72 -19.96
CA LYS A 249 -4.68 -3.34 -20.88
C LYS A 249 -5.83 -2.54 -20.26
N GLY A 250 -6.02 -2.62 -18.94
CA GLY A 250 -7.29 -2.19 -18.32
C GLY A 250 -7.28 -0.84 -17.60
N VAL A 251 -6.15 -0.27 -17.24
CA VAL A 251 -6.10 1.00 -16.48
C VAL A 251 -5.26 2.02 -17.24
N VAL A 252 -5.94 2.90 -17.97
CA VAL A 252 -5.30 4.02 -18.67
C VAL A 252 -5.03 5.12 -17.65
N ASN A 253 -3.75 5.33 -17.29
CA ASN A 253 -3.32 6.39 -16.36
C ASN A 253 -2.60 7.54 -17.08
N THR A 254 -2.54 7.53 -18.40
CA THR A 254 -1.79 8.53 -19.16
C THR A 254 -2.30 9.93 -18.88
N GLY A 255 -1.41 10.80 -18.44
CA GLY A 255 -1.74 12.17 -18.06
C GLY A 255 -2.40 12.36 -16.69
N LEU A 256 -2.72 11.27 -15.97
CA LEU A 256 -3.37 11.32 -14.68
C LEU A 256 -2.38 11.31 -13.53
N LEU A 257 -2.70 12.06 -12.45
CA LEU A 257 -1.96 12.05 -11.19
C LEU A 257 -0.45 12.31 -11.36
N THR A 258 -0.11 13.17 -12.31
CA THR A 258 1.24 13.70 -12.53
C THR A 258 1.48 14.93 -11.66
N VAL A 259 2.71 15.19 -11.30
CA VAL A 259 3.12 16.36 -10.53
C VAL A 259 3.98 17.26 -11.39
N ASP A 260 3.66 18.53 -11.40
CA ASP A 260 4.43 19.57 -12.10
C ASP A 260 5.38 20.34 -11.16
N LEU A 261 6.28 21.11 -11.73
CA LEU A 261 7.21 21.94 -10.96
C LEU A 261 6.48 23.05 -10.17
N SER A 262 5.37 23.57 -10.68
CA SER A 262 4.61 24.63 -10.01
C SER A 262 3.97 24.07 -8.72
N GLY A 263 3.42 22.88 -8.78
CA GLY A 263 2.90 22.15 -7.62
C GLY A 263 3.97 21.88 -6.57
N LEU A 264 5.18 21.46 -7.00
CA LEU A 264 6.29 21.24 -6.06
C LEU A 264 6.76 22.53 -5.38
N VAL A 265 6.78 23.65 -6.08
CA VAL A 265 7.10 24.95 -5.47
C VAL A 265 5.99 25.40 -4.52
N ALA A 266 4.73 25.12 -4.83
CA ALA A 266 3.57 25.40 -3.99
C ALA A 266 3.37 24.42 -2.83
N ALA A 267 4.20 23.39 -2.69
CA ALA A 267 4.10 22.32 -1.68
C ALA A 267 4.22 22.80 -0.21
N ASN A 268 4.48 24.08 0.01
CA ASN A 268 4.44 24.73 1.32
C ASN A 268 3.04 25.24 1.72
N THR A 269 2.05 25.25 0.81
CA THR A 269 0.72 25.82 1.04
C THR A 269 -0.24 24.75 1.56
N PRO A 270 -0.69 24.83 2.82
CA PRO A 270 -1.44 23.75 3.47
C PRO A 270 -2.78 23.41 2.83
N VAL A 271 -3.44 24.41 2.22
CA VAL A 271 -4.76 24.29 1.60
C VAL A 271 -4.69 24.38 0.08
N GLY A 272 -3.50 24.21 -0.47
CA GLY A 272 -3.25 24.29 -1.91
C GLY A 272 -3.76 23.04 -2.63
N ILE A 273 -4.58 23.27 -3.65
CA ILE A 273 -5.08 22.22 -4.53
C ILE A 273 -4.32 22.29 -5.84
N PRO A 274 -3.40 21.37 -6.12
CA PRO A 274 -2.76 21.32 -7.42
C PRO A 274 -3.73 20.83 -8.49
N GLN A 275 -3.54 21.29 -9.71
CA GLN A 275 -4.18 20.75 -10.89
C GLN A 275 -3.52 19.41 -11.24
N VAL A 276 -3.84 18.35 -10.51
CA VAL A 276 -3.51 17.00 -10.91
C VAL A 276 -4.75 16.42 -11.60
N GLY A 277 -4.59 15.88 -12.80
CA GLY A 277 -5.65 15.12 -13.45
C GLY A 277 -6.06 13.94 -12.55
N PHE A 278 -7.34 13.87 -12.21
CA PHE A 278 -7.91 12.77 -11.44
C PHE A 278 -8.69 11.81 -12.35
N PHE A 279 -8.98 10.63 -11.84
CA PHE A 279 -9.89 9.68 -12.47
C PHE A 279 -11.30 10.28 -12.60
N GLY A 280 -11.51 11.10 -13.63
CA GLY A 280 -12.75 11.84 -13.87
C GLY A 280 -12.86 13.16 -13.08
N ALA A 281 -13.67 14.07 -13.58
CA ALA A 281 -13.87 15.41 -13.05
C ALA A 281 -14.77 15.48 -11.79
N PHE A 282 -15.20 14.35 -11.26
CA PHE A 282 -16.25 14.25 -10.24
C PHE A 282 -15.75 14.14 -8.80
N PHE A 283 -14.44 13.99 -8.60
CA PHE A 283 -13.89 13.76 -7.26
C PHE A 283 -13.49 15.08 -6.58
N PRO A 284 -13.73 15.22 -5.25
CA PRO A 284 -13.30 16.39 -4.50
C PRO A 284 -11.79 16.55 -4.59
N SER A 285 -11.34 17.78 -4.75
CA SER A 285 -9.91 18.08 -4.76
C SER A 285 -9.32 18.02 -3.35
N ALA A 286 -8.05 17.60 -3.23
CA ALA A 286 -7.31 17.55 -1.98
C ALA A 286 -5.88 18.09 -2.17
N PRO A 287 -5.19 18.54 -1.11
CA PRO A 287 -3.85 19.14 -1.21
C PRO A 287 -2.75 18.09 -1.39
N LEU A 288 -2.85 17.25 -2.42
CA LEU A 288 -2.02 16.05 -2.62
C LEU A 288 -0.52 16.33 -2.73
N VAL A 289 -0.12 17.48 -3.28
CA VAL A 289 1.29 17.85 -3.44
C VAL A 289 1.87 18.54 -2.19
N TYR A 290 1.04 18.82 -1.20
CA TYR A 290 1.48 19.44 0.03
C TYR A 290 2.55 18.61 0.75
N ILE A 291 3.71 19.19 1.03
CA ILE A 291 4.79 18.59 1.84
C ILE A 291 4.73 19.15 3.25
N SER A 292 4.92 20.46 3.42
CA SER A 292 4.86 21.08 4.74
C SER A 292 4.93 22.61 4.67
N TRP A 293 4.18 23.28 5.53
CA TRP A 293 4.34 24.70 5.80
C TRP A 293 5.76 25.08 6.26
N MET A 294 6.56 24.09 6.68
CA MET A 294 7.94 24.29 7.15
C MET A 294 8.94 24.62 6.03
N LEU A 295 8.60 24.42 4.75
CA LEU A 295 9.56 24.64 3.66
C LEU A 295 10.17 26.04 3.64
N PRO A 296 9.46 27.15 3.94
CA PRO A 296 10.06 28.48 4.05
C PRO A 296 11.21 28.58 5.09
N LEU A 297 11.30 27.64 6.04
CA LEU A 297 12.40 27.61 7.02
C LEU A 297 13.76 27.26 6.37
N PHE A 298 13.78 26.78 5.11
CA PHE A 298 15.04 26.64 4.37
C PHE A 298 15.80 27.98 4.23
N ALA A 299 15.09 29.13 4.23
CA ALA A 299 15.72 30.44 4.26
C ALA A 299 16.55 30.70 5.54
N PHE A 300 16.27 29.95 6.62
CA PHE A 300 16.93 30.10 7.92
C PHE A 300 18.19 29.24 8.07
N ILE A 301 18.56 28.51 7.02
CA ILE A 301 19.74 27.66 6.96
C ILE A 301 20.92 28.41 6.34
N ALA A 302 22.10 28.27 6.91
CA ALA A 302 23.35 28.73 6.32
C ALA A 302 23.87 27.71 5.29
N TRP A 303 23.47 27.86 4.05
CA TRP A 303 23.77 26.91 2.97
C TRP A 303 25.27 26.58 2.83
N LYS A 304 26.14 27.59 2.98
CA LYS A 304 27.60 27.39 2.99
C LYS A 304 28.09 26.42 4.08
N ARG A 305 27.35 26.32 5.22
CA ARG A 305 27.64 25.36 6.29
C ARG A 305 26.94 24.03 6.06
N LEU A 306 25.79 24.04 5.39
CA LEU A 306 25.02 22.82 5.11
C LEU A 306 25.68 21.94 4.06
N MET A 307 26.23 22.50 2.98
CA MET A 307 26.80 21.73 1.87
C MET A 307 27.91 20.74 2.30
N PRO A 308 28.91 21.12 3.11
CA PRO A 308 29.88 20.16 3.63
C PRO A 308 29.26 19.08 4.52
N VAL A 309 28.22 19.42 5.26
CA VAL A 309 27.48 18.45 6.09
C VAL A 309 26.76 17.43 5.22
N LEU A 310 26.11 17.85 4.15
CA LEU A 310 25.42 16.95 3.21
C LEU A 310 26.42 16.09 2.42
N ALA A 311 27.58 16.61 2.07
CA ALA A 311 28.63 15.84 1.39
C ALA A 311 29.10 14.61 2.21
N THR A 312 29.04 14.69 3.56
CA THR A 312 29.34 13.54 4.42
C THR A 312 28.12 12.62 4.69
N ARG A 313 26.95 12.99 4.18
CA ARG A 313 25.66 12.27 4.30
C ARG A 313 25.05 12.05 2.93
N LEU A 314 25.88 11.54 2.03
CA LEU A 314 25.57 11.46 0.59
C LEU A 314 24.27 10.68 0.31
N SER A 315 23.94 9.70 1.14
CA SER A 315 22.73 8.87 0.92
C SER A 315 21.44 9.68 0.89
N VAL A 316 21.33 10.75 1.71
CA VAL A 316 20.12 11.59 1.68
C VAL A 316 20.07 12.46 0.42
N VAL A 317 21.23 12.87 -0.11
CA VAL A 317 21.30 13.68 -1.34
C VAL A 317 20.97 12.85 -2.57
N ILE A 318 21.56 11.65 -2.67
CA ILE A 318 21.23 10.70 -3.76
C ILE A 318 19.74 10.36 -3.71
N PHE A 319 19.24 10.01 -2.52
CA PHE A 319 17.83 9.66 -2.35
C PHE A 319 16.90 10.81 -2.74
N PHE A 320 17.21 12.04 -2.33
CA PHE A 320 16.46 13.23 -2.74
C PHE A 320 16.42 13.40 -4.27
N GLY A 321 17.58 13.29 -4.93
CA GLY A 321 17.68 13.42 -6.39
C GLY A 321 16.82 12.39 -7.13
N VAL A 322 16.90 11.11 -6.71
CA VAL A 322 16.09 10.04 -7.32
C VAL A 322 14.62 10.21 -7.02
N ALA A 323 14.25 10.59 -5.79
CA ALA A 323 12.85 10.83 -5.43
C ALA A 323 12.24 12.01 -6.20
N LEU A 324 13.01 13.09 -6.41
CA LEU A 324 12.58 14.23 -7.21
C LEU A 324 12.35 13.84 -8.68
N ILE A 325 13.29 13.09 -9.28
CA ILE A 325 13.13 12.57 -10.64
C ILE A 325 11.88 11.66 -10.69
N GLY A 326 11.74 10.75 -9.73
CA GLY A 326 10.61 9.83 -9.66
C GLY A 326 9.26 10.53 -9.68
N VAL A 327 9.10 11.58 -8.87
CA VAL A 327 7.85 12.36 -8.80
C VAL A 327 7.53 13.09 -10.12
N LEU A 328 8.56 13.44 -10.90
CA LEU A 328 8.43 14.15 -12.18
C LEU A 328 8.35 13.20 -13.39
N LEU A 329 8.32 11.88 -13.18
CA LEU A 329 8.14 10.92 -14.28
C LEU A 329 6.76 11.06 -14.94
N PRO A 330 6.62 10.63 -16.20
CA PRO A 330 5.32 10.43 -16.83
C PRO A 330 4.43 9.48 -16.00
N SER A 331 3.13 9.53 -16.23
CA SER A 331 2.13 8.76 -15.46
C SER A 331 2.23 7.24 -15.62
N ASP A 332 2.94 6.78 -16.64
CA ASP A 332 3.08 5.36 -16.96
C ASP A 332 4.51 5.06 -17.43
N VAL A 333 5.33 4.50 -16.54
CA VAL A 333 6.71 4.07 -16.82
C VAL A 333 6.90 2.66 -16.30
N GLY A 334 6.53 1.67 -17.10
CA GLY A 334 6.63 0.26 -16.74
C GLY A 334 5.81 -0.06 -15.47
N PRO A 335 6.42 -0.65 -14.44
CA PRO A 335 5.71 -0.98 -13.19
C PRO A 335 5.41 0.26 -12.33
N LEU A 336 6.01 1.41 -12.63
CA LEU A 336 5.80 2.67 -11.92
C LEU A 336 4.66 3.45 -12.58
N ARG A 337 3.48 3.30 -11.99
CA ARG A 337 2.27 4.03 -12.40
C ARG A 337 1.99 5.12 -11.36
N ILE A 338 1.43 6.25 -11.84
CA ILE A 338 0.96 7.32 -10.97
C ILE A 338 2.12 7.91 -10.14
N PRO A 339 2.95 8.81 -10.72
CA PRO A 339 4.12 9.40 -10.06
C PRO A 339 3.81 10.09 -8.73
N LEU A 340 2.58 10.56 -8.55
CA LEU A 340 2.09 11.15 -7.29
C LEU A 340 2.32 10.21 -6.08
N ARG A 341 2.28 8.88 -6.29
CA ARG A 341 2.58 7.87 -5.25
C ARG A 341 4.01 7.93 -4.71
N MET A 342 4.90 8.66 -5.37
CA MET A 342 6.29 8.85 -4.94
C MET A 342 6.47 10.08 -4.03
N MET A 343 5.45 10.95 -3.93
CA MET A 343 5.49 12.15 -3.07
C MET A 343 5.83 11.88 -1.60
N PRO A 344 5.34 10.81 -0.94
CA PRO A 344 5.72 10.51 0.44
C PRO A 344 7.24 10.32 0.63
N TYR A 345 7.92 9.73 -0.36
CA TYR A 345 9.38 9.51 -0.32
C TYR A 345 10.15 10.80 -0.57
N LEU A 346 9.69 11.65 -1.49
CA LEU A 346 10.24 12.99 -1.69
C LEU A 346 10.06 13.84 -0.42
N ALA A 347 8.90 13.80 0.21
CA ALA A 347 8.62 14.51 1.46
C ALA A 347 9.59 14.08 2.58
N ILE A 348 9.85 12.76 2.74
CA ILE A 348 10.87 12.25 3.68
C ILE A 348 12.24 12.89 3.39
N ALA A 349 12.68 12.90 2.12
CA ALA A 349 13.98 13.44 1.75
C ALA A 349 14.09 14.94 2.05
N VAL A 350 13.09 15.72 1.63
CA VAL A 350 13.04 17.19 1.81
C VAL A 350 13.04 17.56 3.29
N LEU A 351 12.15 16.95 4.07
CA LEU A 351 12.03 17.24 5.51
C LEU A 351 13.24 16.73 6.29
N LEU A 352 13.88 15.64 5.87
CA LEU A 352 15.12 15.15 6.46
C LEU A 352 16.27 16.14 6.24
N ILE A 353 16.43 16.68 5.03
CA ILE A 353 17.42 17.72 4.72
C ILE A 353 17.13 18.97 5.55
N LEU A 354 15.86 19.37 5.69
CA LEU A 354 15.44 20.48 6.54
C LEU A 354 15.83 20.25 8.01
N ALA A 355 15.55 19.04 8.55
CA ALA A 355 15.92 18.69 9.93
C ALA A 355 17.43 18.74 10.16
N ILE A 356 18.23 18.22 9.21
CA ILE A 356 19.70 18.28 9.24
C ILE A 356 20.15 19.75 9.23
N GLY A 357 19.63 20.54 8.31
CA GLY A 357 19.99 21.95 8.14
C GLY A 357 19.67 22.80 9.37
N LEU A 358 18.45 22.67 9.91
CA LEU A 358 18.02 23.40 11.13
C LEU A 358 18.76 22.94 12.39
N SER A 359 19.29 21.72 12.39
CA SER A 359 20.05 21.19 13.52
C SER A 359 21.53 21.57 13.49
N LEU A 360 22.18 21.51 12.33
CA LEU A 360 23.64 21.57 12.19
C LEU A 360 24.13 22.85 11.48
N ALA A 361 23.26 23.50 10.73
CA ALA A 361 23.62 24.65 9.90
C ALA A 361 22.64 25.83 10.05
N ARG A 362 21.82 25.86 11.12
CA ARG A 362 20.91 26.98 11.35
C ARG A 362 21.69 28.27 11.65
N VAL A 363 21.19 29.38 11.12
CA VAL A 363 21.69 30.73 11.48
C VAL A 363 21.23 31.08 12.89
N GLU A 364 22.16 31.46 13.76
CA GLU A 364 21.87 31.76 15.17
C GLU A 364 21.02 33.00 15.35
N VAL A 365 21.33 34.07 14.59
CA VAL A 365 20.62 35.36 14.58
C VAL A 365 20.08 35.58 13.19
N LEU A 366 18.77 35.51 13.06
CA LEU A 366 18.13 35.69 11.74
C LEU A 366 18.17 37.16 11.32
N SER A 367 18.60 37.40 10.07
CA SER A 367 18.54 38.71 9.46
C SER A 367 17.15 38.99 8.85
N ARG A 368 16.80 40.28 8.71
CA ARG A 368 15.58 40.71 8.01
C ARG A 368 15.51 40.15 6.59
N ARG A 369 16.65 40.05 5.88
CA ARG A 369 16.70 39.49 4.53
C ARG A 369 16.24 38.02 4.48
N ARG A 370 16.63 37.21 5.48
CA ARG A 370 16.24 35.79 5.54
C ARG A 370 14.77 35.63 5.91
N PHE A 371 14.26 36.47 6.81
CA PHE A 371 12.83 36.50 7.10
C PHE A 371 12.02 36.86 5.85
N LEU A 372 12.43 37.92 5.11
CA LEU A 372 11.78 38.31 3.87
C LEU A 372 11.87 37.23 2.79
N ALA A 373 13.00 36.52 2.66
CA ALA A 373 13.15 35.42 1.70
C ALA A 373 12.20 34.24 2.01
N GLY A 374 12.07 33.84 3.28
CA GLY A 374 11.10 32.83 3.68
C GLY A 374 9.65 33.26 3.45
N SER A 375 9.33 34.53 3.77
CA SER A 375 8.00 35.10 3.54
C SER A 375 7.68 35.19 2.05
N ALA A 376 8.66 35.62 1.22
CA ALA A 376 8.49 35.68 -0.25
C ALA A 376 8.23 34.30 -0.84
N TYR A 377 8.93 33.26 -0.36
CA TYR A 377 8.65 31.90 -0.82
C TYR A 377 7.25 31.43 -0.40
N ALA A 378 6.80 31.72 0.81
CA ALA A 378 5.44 31.40 1.24
C ALA A 378 4.37 32.11 0.38
N VAL A 379 4.58 33.41 0.09
CA VAL A 379 3.69 34.18 -0.81
C VAL A 379 3.71 33.62 -2.23
N PHE A 380 4.89 33.32 -2.77
CA PHE A 380 5.00 32.81 -4.14
C PHE A 380 4.31 31.45 -4.30
N GLY A 381 4.52 30.50 -3.37
CA GLY A 381 3.81 29.23 -3.36
C GLY A 381 2.29 29.39 -3.25
N GLY A 382 1.83 30.33 -2.40
CA GLY A 382 0.42 30.64 -2.29
C GLY A 382 -0.17 31.30 -3.54
N LEU A 383 0.56 32.19 -4.22
CA LEU A 383 0.12 32.76 -5.50
C LEU A 383 -0.04 31.69 -6.58
N LEU A 384 0.92 30.76 -6.69
CA LEU A 384 0.81 29.63 -7.62
C LEU A 384 -0.45 28.80 -7.33
N THR A 385 -0.74 28.56 -6.05
CA THR A 385 -1.95 27.86 -5.62
C THR A 385 -3.23 28.63 -6.01
N VAL A 386 -3.26 29.94 -5.81
CA VAL A 386 -4.42 30.78 -6.18
C VAL A 386 -4.62 30.79 -7.69
N PHE A 387 -3.56 30.81 -8.49
CA PHE A 387 -3.70 30.72 -9.96
C PHE A 387 -4.26 29.37 -10.42
N GLN A 388 -4.01 28.29 -9.68
CA GLN A 388 -4.57 26.96 -9.97
C GLN A 388 -6.00 26.79 -9.45
N GLY A 389 -6.36 27.45 -8.34
CA GLY A 389 -7.67 27.35 -7.69
C GLY A 389 -8.13 28.70 -7.11
N PRO A 390 -8.56 29.68 -7.95
CA PRO A 390 -8.89 31.03 -7.50
C PRO A 390 -10.04 31.09 -6.48
N GLN A 391 -10.93 30.10 -6.48
CA GLN A 391 -12.01 29.99 -5.51
C GLN A 391 -11.52 29.83 -4.06
N TYR A 392 -10.29 29.40 -3.85
CA TYR A 392 -9.68 29.22 -2.52
C TYR A 392 -8.80 30.41 -2.10
N ALA A 393 -8.77 31.52 -2.86
CA ALA A 393 -7.86 32.64 -2.64
C ALA A 393 -7.91 33.19 -1.20
N GLY A 394 -9.11 33.31 -0.61
CA GLY A 394 -9.27 33.78 0.77
C GLY A 394 -8.63 32.87 1.80
N VAL A 395 -8.82 31.58 1.70
CA VAL A 395 -8.25 30.57 2.62
C VAL A 395 -6.73 30.49 2.44
N VAL A 396 -6.24 30.53 1.21
CA VAL A 396 -4.81 30.55 0.89
C VAL A 396 -4.15 31.81 1.46
N ALA A 397 -4.77 32.98 1.32
CA ALA A 397 -4.26 34.22 1.91
C ALA A 397 -4.14 34.15 3.44
N LEU A 398 -5.16 33.59 4.12
CA LEU A 398 -5.10 33.36 5.57
C LEU A 398 -3.98 32.40 5.95
N ALA A 399 -3.80 31.30 5.21
CA ALA A 399 -2.72 30.35 5.42
C ALA A 399 -1.34 31.00 5.25
N ILE A 400 -1.13 31.81 4.20
CA ILE A 400 0.11 32.56 3.98
C ILE A 400 0.37 33.52 5.15
N LEU A 401 -0.63 34.29 5.58
CA LEU A 401 -0.51 35.21 6.70
C LEU A 401 -0.12 34.49 7.98
N ALA A 402 -0.73 33.33 8.26
CA ALA A 402 -0.38 32.50 9.40
C ALA A 402 1.08 32.01 9.33
N VAL A 403 1.53 31.53 8.15
CA VAL A 403 2.93 31.12 7.94
C VAL A 403 3.88 32.30 8.15
N ILE A 404 3.59 33.47 7.59
CA ILE A 404 4.42 34.68 7.75
C ILE A 404 4.49 35.08 9.23
N LEU A 405 3.38 35.01 9.97
CA LEU A 405 3.35 35.28 11.40
C LEU A 405 4.27 34.32 12.17
N VAL A 406 4.22 33.02 11.86
CA VAL A 406 5.11 32.04 12.45
C VAL A 406 6.57 32.34 12.13
N LEU A 407 6.91 32.65 10.88
CA LEU A 407 8.25 33.05 10.47
C LEU A 407 8.70 34.33 11.20
N TRP A 408 7.80 35.27 11.43
CA TRP A 408 8.07 36.49 12.21
C TRP A 408 8.36 36.16 13.67
N VAL A 409 7.60 35.26 14.28
CA VAL A 409 7.86 34.79 15.65
C VAL A 409 9.25 34.14 15.74
N PHE A 410 9.62 33.26 14.78
CA PHE A 410 10.95 32.67 14.70
C PHE A 410 12.04 33.75 14.58
N TYR A 411 11.84 34.74 13.67
CA TYR A 411 12.76 35.86 13.53
C TYR A 411 12.92 36.65 14.83
N ARG A 412 11.82 36.93 15.51
CA ARG A 412 11.85 37.73 16.78
C ARG A 412 12.47 36.96 17.91
N ILE A 413 12.20 35.68 18.11
CA ILE A 413 12.83 34.84 19.11
C ILE A 413 14.36 34.79 18.93
N THR A 414 14.83 34.81 17.69
CA THR A 414 16.27 34.74 17.37
C THR A 414 16.93 36.09 17.29
N SER A 415 16.19 37.19 17.16
CA SER A 415 16.69 38.55 17.10
C SER A 415 17.24 39.02 18.45
N PRO A 416 18.29 39.91 18.48
CA PRO A 416 18.78 40.56 19.70
C PRO A 416 17.70 41.37 20.42
N ARG A 417 16.73 41.93 19.65
CA ARG A 417 15.62 42.74 20.22
C ARG A 417 14.54 41.92 20.90
N GLY A 418 14.42 40.62 20.63
CA GLY A 418 13.41 39.73 21.18
C GLY A 418 11.97 40.07 20.75
N LEU A 419 10.99 39.46 21.41
CA LEU A 419 9.56 39.76 21.20
C LEU A 419 9.20 41.08 21.88
N PRO A 420 8.46 42.01 21.23
CA PRO A 420 8.01 43.23 21.85
C PRO A 420 7.05 42.92 23.03
N GLY A 421 7.12 43.77 24.09
CA GLY A 421 6.23 43.62 25.25
C GLY A 421 6.63 42.56 26.29
N LEU A 422 7.60 41.69 25.99
CA LEU A 422 8.08 40.72 27.01
C LEU A 422 9.13 41.30 27.94
N PRO A 423 9.10 40.96 29.26
CA PRO A 423 10.15 41.31 30.24
C PRO A 423 11.51 40.77 29.80
N ALA A 424 12.59 41.46 30.22
CA ALA A 424 13.96 41.05 29.87
C ALA A 424 14.28 39.60 30.29
N SER A 425 13.84 39.22 31.51
CA SER A 425 13.99 37.85 32.04
C SER A 425 13.37 36.79 31.13
N TRP A 426 12.20 37.03 30.58
CA TRP A 426 11.54 36.13 29.65
C TRP A 426 12.25 36.06 28.29
N ARG A 427 12.83 37.16 27.84
CA ARG A 427 13.63 37.21 26.61
C ARG A 427 14.90 36.40 26.75
N ASP A 428 15.57 36.43 27.87
CA ASP A 428 16.79 35.67 28.14
C ASP A 428 16.48 34.17 28.31
N THR A 429 15.37 33.83 28.99
CA THR A 429 14.87 32.47 29.09
C THR A 429 14.51 31.91 27.71
N ALA A 430 13.82 32.67 26.87
CA ALA A 430 13.48 32.26 25.51
C ALA A 430 14.75 32.06 24.65
N ARG A 431 15.78 32.85 24.83
CA ARG A 431 17.08 32.67 24.17
C ARG A 431 17.80 31.39 24.62
N ALA A 432 17.86 31.14 25.92
CA ALA A 432 18.46 29.93 26.49
C ALA A 432 17.70 28.66 26.05
N SER A 433 16.39 28.79 25.91
CA SER A 433 15.48 27.68 25.56
C SER A 433 15.26 27.44 24.05
N ARG A 434 15.92 28.17 23.16
CA ARG A 434 15.74 28.10 21.69
C ARG A 434 15.88 26.68 21.11
N ALA A 435 16.75 25.88 21.72
CA ALA A 435 17.01 24.52 21.24
C ALA A 435 15.79 23.60 21.32
N TRP A 436 14.85 23.86 22.24
CA TRP A 436 13.62 23.09 22.37
C TRP A 436 12.37 23.90 21.99
N LEU A 437 12.36 25.21 22.19
CA LEU A 437 11.20 26.08 21.97
C LEU A 437 10.81 26.13 20.47
N LEU A 438 11.78 26.33 19.58
CA LEU A 438 11.49 26.41 18.12
C LEU A 438 10.96 25.09 17.57
N PRO A 439 11.54 23.90 17.85
CA PRO A 439 10.94 22.63 17.44
C PRO A 439 9.56 22.39 18.06
N ALA A 440 9.35 22.74 19.34
CA ALA A 440 8.05 22.60 19.98
C ALA A 440 6.98 23.48 19.33
N LEU A 441 7.30 24.74 19.04
CA LEU A 441 6.42 25.63 18.29
C LEU A 441 6.11 25.08 16.89
N THR A 442 7.10 24.49 16.22
CA THR A 442 6.90 23.86 14.92
C THR A 442 5.89 22.70 14.99
N VAL A 443 6.00 21.84 16.02
CA VAL A 443 5.02 20.76 16.25
C VAL A 443 3.62 21.34 16.47
N LEU A 444 3.49 22.34 17.33
CA LEU A 444 2.19 22.98 17.61
C LEU A 444 1.56 23.61 16.36
N VAL A 445 2.35 24.32 15.56
CA VAL A 445 1.87 24.90 14.30
C VAL A 445 1.47 23.83 13.31
N THR A 446 2.23 22.73 13.21
CA THR A 446 1.86 21.60 12.35
C THR A 446 0.49 21.03 12.73
N LEU A 447 0.22 20.83 14.02
CA LEU A 447 -1.09 20.40 14.50
C LEU A 447 -2.18 21.45 14.23
N GLY A 448 -1.84 22.74 14.43
CA GLY A 448 -2.75 23.87 14.19
C GLY A 448 -3.16 24.02 12.73
N VAL A 449 -2.38 23.52 11.77
CA VAL A 449 -2.68 23.56 10.33
C VAL A 449 -3.66 22.45 9.92
N ILE A 450 -3.67 21.30 10.62
CA ILE A 450 -4.46 20.13 10.23
C ILE A 450 -5.96 20.43 10.26
N LEU A 451 -6.49 21.01 11.33
CA LEU A 451 -7.93 21.24 11.45
C LEU A 451 -8.48 22.22 10.40
N PRO A 452 -7.90 23.41 10.17
CA PRO A 452 -8.32 24.27 9.06
C PRO A 452 -8.22 23.60 7.69
N GLN A 453 -7.21 22.77 7.48
CA GLN A 453 -7.04 21.99 6.26
C GLN A 453 -8.21 21.02 6.04
N HIS A 454 -8.69 20.33 7.10
CA HIS A 454 -9.83 19.42 7.04
C HIS A 454 -11.20 20.11 7.03
N ILE A 455 -11.33 21.35 7.50
CA ILE A 455 -12.55 22.15 7.29
C ILE A 455 -12.70 22.48 5.81
N VAL A 456 -11.58 22.72 5.11
CA VAL A 456 -11.60 23.02 3.65
C VAL A 456 -11.71 21.74 2.82
N HIS A 457 -11.02 20.69 3.21
CA HIS A 457 -10.93 19.39 2.52
C HIS A 457 -11.37 18.26 3.48
N THR A 458 -12.67 18.02 3.53
CA THR A 458 -13.29 17.14 4.54
C THR A 458 -12.99 15.66 4.36
N SER A 459 -12.55 15.24 3.16
CA SER A 459 -12.31 13.84 2.80
C SER A 459 -11.08 13.69 1.91
N GLY A 460 -10.65 12.45 1.68
CA GLY A 460 -9.82 12.09 0.54
C GLY A 460 -10.56 12.32 -0.78
N PRO A 461 -9.84 12.32 -1.91
CA PRO A 461 -10.41 12.71 -3.20
C PRO A 461 -11.14 11.57 -3.93
N LEU A 462 -11.21 10.37 -3.37
CA LEU A 462 -11.84 9.22 -3.99
C LEU A 462 -13.23 8.94 -3.39
N LEU A 463 -13.97 8.05 -4.06
CA LEU A 463 -15.37 7.75 -3.76
C LEU A 463 -15.53 7.17 -2.35
N ASN A 464 -16.60 7.54 -1.67
CA ASN A 464 -17.07 6.86 -0.47
C ASN A 464 -18.28 6.01 -0.83
N TYR A 465 -18.14 4.69 -0.80
CA TYR A 465 -19.24 3.75 -1.06
C TYR A 465 -20.30 3.76 0.04
N GLN A 466 -20.00 4.30 1.22
CA GLN A 466 -20.90 4.36 2.37
C GLN A 466 -21.38 2.97 2.83
N VAL A 467 -20.54 1.96 2.65
CA VAL A 467 -20.85 0.59 3.07
C VAL A 467 -21.07 0.48 4.59
N PRO A 468 -21.83 -0.50 5.08
CA PRO A 468 -22.01 -0.75 6.51
C PRO A 468 -20.68 -0.88 7.25
N SER A 469 -20.61 -0.34 8.45
CA SER A 469 -19.43 -0.49 9.30
C SER A 469 -19.45 -1.76 10.16
N SER A 470 -20.63 -2.36 10.37
CA SER A 470 -20.79 -3.63 11.09
C SER A 470 -20.30 -4.80 10.23
N VAL A 471 -19.40 -5.60 10.76
CA VAL A 471 -18.94 -6.82 10.08
C VAL A 471 -20.06 -7.87 10.05
N GLN A 472 -20.93 -7.88 11.06
CA GLN A 472 -22.06 -8.80 11.10
C GLN A 472 -23.03 -8.60 9.93
N SER A 473 -23.22 -7.35 9.48
CA SER A 473 -24.07 -7.06 8.32
C SER A 473 -23.62 -7.75 7.03
N TYR A 474 -22.34 -8.05 6.90
CA TYR A 474 -21.82 -8.80 5.76
C TYR A 474 -21.94 -10.32 5.96
N ARG A 475 -21.76 -10.81 7.20
CA ARG A 475 -21.91 -12.24 7.51
C ARG A 475 -23.34 -12.71 7.35
N ASP A 476 -24.30 -11.83 7.58
CA ASP A 476 -25.73 -12.12 7.46
C ASP A 476 -26.20 -12.17 5.99
N LEU A 477 -25.34 -11.82 5.03
CA LEU A 477 -25.66 -11.94 3.60
C LEU A 477 -25.66 -13.40 3.15
N LEU A 478 -26.55 -13.75 2.22
CA LEU A 478 -26.56 -15.02 1.50
C LEU A 478 -26.78 -16.26 2.38
N THR A 479 -27.48 -16.13 3.51
CA THR A 479 -27.75 -17.26 4.44
C THR A 479 -28.54 -18.40 3.80
N GLU A 480 -29.35 -18.12 2.77
CA GLU A 480 -30.15 -19.10 2.01
C GLU A 480 -29.41 -19.65 0.78
N ALA A 481 -28.18 -19.19 0.50
CA ALA A 481 -27.41 -19.65 -0.65
C ALA A 481 -26.95 -21.11 -0.50
N LYS A 482 -26.77 -21.79 -1.60
CA LYS A 482 -26.25 -23.18 -1.67
C LYS A 482 -25.03 -23.22 -2.61
N GLY A 483 -23.96 -23.85 -2.18
CA GLY A 483 -22.70 -23.92 -2.96
C GLY A 483 -22.19 -22.56 -3.42
N ASP A 484 -21.47 -22.53 -4.54
CA ASP A 484 -20.83 -21.30 -5.02
C ASP A 484 -21.86 -20.30 -5.52
N VAL A 485 -21.64 -19.03 -5.14
CA VAL A 485 -22.51 -17.91 -5.48
C VAL A 485 -21.84 -17.03 -6.52
N LEU A 486 -22.58 -16.70 -7.60
CA LEU A 486 -22.21 -15.67 -8.55
C LEU A 486 -23.17 -14.47 -8.42
N VAL A 487 -22.63 -13.27 -8.28
CA VAL A 487 -23.42 -12.05 -8.21
C VAL A 487 -23.52 -11.44 -9.62
N VAL A 488 -24.77 -11.26 -10.09
CA VAL A 488 -25.04 -10.62 -11.38
C VAL A 488 -25.54 -9.20 -11.17
N GLY A 489 -24.89 -8.26 -11.84
CA GLY A 489 -25.07 -6.84 -11.63
C GLY A 489 -24.15 -6.35 -10.50
N GLY A 490 -24.61 -5.37 -9.78
CA GLY A 490 -23.90 -4.78 -8.66
C GLY A 490 -23.69 -3.29 -8.81
N PRO A 491 -23.13 -2.68 -7.78
CA PRO A 491 -22.99 -1.24 -7.73
C PRO A 491 -21.95 -0.74 -8.75
N GLN A 492 -22.41 -0.06 -9.77
CA GLN A 492 -21.51 0.68 -10.66
C GLN A 492 -21.08 1.99 -10.01
N ASN A 493 -19.85 2.44 -10.32
CA ASN A 493 -19.27 3.67 -9.78
C ASN A 493 -20.28 4.85 -9.77
N GLY A 494 -20.71 5.27 -8.58
CA GLY A 494 -21.56 6.44 -8.36
C GLY A 494 -23.08 6.21 -8.40
N GLN A 495 -23.56 5.00 -8.61
CA GLN A 495 -25.02 4.70 -8.69
C GLN A 495 -25.59 4.03 -7.42
N ILE A 496 -24.76 3.75 -6.42
CA ILE A 496 -25.20 3.05 -5.21
C ILE A 496 -25.93 4.04 -4.29
N GLN A 497 -27.14 3.67 -3.91
CA GLN A 497 -27.84 4.33 -2.82
C GLN A 497 -27.50 3.63 -1.49
N GLN A 498 -27.49 4.38 -0.41
CA GLN A 498 -27.10 3.87 0.92
C GLN A 498 -27.98 2.68 1.40
N GLY A 499 -29.19 2.53 0.87
CA GLY A 499 -30.09 1.42 1.16
C GLY A 499 -29.70 0.08 0.52
N ASP A 500 -28.93 0.11 -0.56
CA ASP A 500 -28.61 -1.11 -1.34
C ASP A 500 -27.67 -2.07 -0.60
N TRP A 501 -26.98 -1.61 0.43
CA TRP A 501 -26.04 -2.40 1.23
C TRP A 501 -26.69 -3.34 2.26
N ALA A 502 -28.02 -3.36 2.36
CA ALA A 502 -28.69 -4.27 3.26
C ALA A 502 -28.63 -5.74 2.81
N GLU A 503 -28.54 -5.97 1.48
CA GLU A 503 -28.69 -7.29 0.87
C GLU A 503 -27.60 -7.61 -0.16
N THR A 504 -26.66 -6.70 -0.39
CA THR A 504 -25.53 -6.87 -1.30
C THR A 504 -24.28 -6.20 -0.78
N THR A 505 -23.14 -6.46 -1.40
CA THR A 505 -21.88 -5.77 -1.10
C THR A 505 -21.01 -5.67 -2.35
N VAL A 506 -19.74 -5.29 -2.19
CA VAL A 506 -18.85 -5.01 -3.32
C VAL A 506 -17.45 -5.55 -3.11
N ALA A 507 -16.85 -6.02 -4.19
CA ALA A 507 -15.43 -6.30 -4.29
C ALA A 507 -14.93 -7.31 -3.21
N ASN A 508 -13.89 -7.01 -2.46
CA ASN A 508 -13.37 -7.94 -1.44
C ASN A 508 -14.23 -8.06 -0.18
N LEU A 509 -15.28 -7.24 -0.02
CA LEU A 509 -16.23 -7.48 1.06
C LEU A 509 -16.98 -8.80 0.88
N TRP A 510 -17.00 -9.36 -0.33
CA TRP A 510 -17.53 -10.70 -0.63
C TRP A 510 -16.72 -11.86 0.00
N TYR A 511 -15.57 -11.60 0.62
CA TYR A 511 -14.87 -12.59 1.45
C TYR A 511 -15.43 -12.74 2.87
N ILE A 512 -16.40 -11.90 3.27
CA ILE A 512 -16.89 -11.87 4.67
C ILE A 512 -18.12 -12.76 4.91
N PRO A 513 -19.09 -12.88 3.98
CA PRO A 513 -20.17 -13.86 4.09
C PRO A 513 -19.64 -15.28 4.25
N ASP A 514 -20.41 -16.14 4.93
CA ASP A 514 -20.07 -17.58 5.03
C ASP A 514 -20.31 -18.32 3.71
N ALA A 515 -21.12 -17.78 2.80
CA ALA A 515 -21.34 -18.32 1.47
C ALA A 515 -20.14 -18.07 0.55
N PRO A 516 -19.69 -19.06 -0.24
CA PRO A 516 -18.55 -18.94 -1.14
C PRO A 516 -18.93 -18.10 -2.38
N VAL A 517 -18.51 -16.83 -2.44
CA VAL A 517 -18.84 -15.89 -3.52
C VAL A 517 -17.68 -15.79 -4.53
N GLN A 518 -17.98 -15.95 -5.82
CA GLN A 518 -16.98 -15.90 -6.88
C GLN A 518 -16.51 -14.47 -7.22
N ASN A 519 -17.31 -13.44 -6.93
CA ASN A 519 -17.02 -12.05 -7.23
C ASN A 519 -16.02 -11.45 -6.20
N ALA A 520 -14.84 -11.08 -6.63
CA ALA A 520 -13.89 -10.40 -5.77
C ALA A 520 -13.09 -9.35 -6.55
N TYR A 521 -12.46 -8.41 -5.82
CA TYR A 521 -11.62 -7.38 -6.40
C TYR A 521 -10.22 -7.90 -6.70
N THR A 522 -9.70 -7.52 -7.86
CA THR A 522 -8.28 -7.66 -8.18
C THR A 522 -7.78 -6.55 -9.08
N SER A 523 -6.56 -6.07 -8.82
CA SER A 523 -5.85 -5.19 -9.76
C SER A 523 -5.11 -5.97 -10.86
N VAL A 524 -5.11 -7.31 -10.78
CA VAL A 524 -4.38 -8.23 -11.67
C VAL A 524 -5.39 -9.29 -12.17
N PHE A 525 -6.38 -8.84 -12.94
CA PHE A 525 -7.44 -9.72 -13.44
C PHE A 525 -6.98 -10.53 -14.67
N TYR A 526 -7.67 -11.65 -14.91
CA TYR A 526 -7.49 -12.47 -16.11
C TYR A 526 -8.45 -11.97 -17.21
N PRO A 527 -7.96 -11.42 -18.34
CA PRO A 527 -8.82 -10.78 -19.35
C PRO A 527 -9.87 -11.70 -19.93
N GLY A 528 -9.51 -12.95 -20.29
CA GLY A 528 -10.45 -13.91 -20.86
C GLY A 528 -11.68 -14.15 -19.97
N TYR A 529 -11.49 -14.28 -18.66
CA TYR A 529 -12.59 -14.42 -17.71
C TYR A 529 -13.41 -13.13 -17.60
N GLY A 530 -12.72 -11.99 -17.44
CA GLY A 530 -13.38 -10.68 -17.34
C GLY A 530 -14.25 -10.39 -18.58
N ASP A 531 -13.74 -10.68 -19.77
CA ASP A 531 -14.46 -10.48 -21.04
C ASP A 531 -15.63 -11.47 -21.18
N ALA A 532 -15.41 -12.76 -20.82
CA ALA A 532 -16.46 -13.79 -20.91
C ALA A 532 -17.64 -13.50 -19.98
N LEU A 533 -17.39 -13.03 -18.76
CA LEU A 533 -18.41 -12.71 -17.75
C LEU A 533 -18.83 -11.24 -17.73
N CYS A 534 -18.28 -10.42 -18.62
CA CYS A 534 -18.50 -8.97 -18.54
C CYS A 534 -18.20 -8.43 -17.12
N MET A 535 -17.17 -8.99 -16.47
CA MET A 535 -16.85 -8.69 -15.08
C MET A 535 -15.73 -7.66 -15.00
N ALA A 536 -16.02 -6.53 -14.35
CA ALA A 536 -15.03 -5.51 -14.04
C ALA A 536 -14.05 -5.98 -12.95
N TYR A 537 -12.89 -5.32 -12.85
CA TYR A 537 -11.86 -5.65 -11.86
C TYR A 537 -12.34 -5.58 -10.39
N GLN A 538 -13.47 -4.91 -10.13
CA GLN A 538 -14.12 -4.82 -8.81
C GLN A 538 -15.12 -5.96 -8.55
N GLY A 539 -15.24 -6.94 -9.45
CA GLY A 539 -16.17 -8.05 -9.35
C GLY A 539 -17.61 -7.72 -9.72
N VAL A 540 -17.86 -6.54 -10.29
CA VAL A 540 -19.18 -6.12 -10.78
C VAL A 540 -19.38 -6.64 -12.21
N THR A 541 -20.55 -7.22 -12.50
CA THR A 541 -20.89 -7.75 -13.83
C THR A 541 -21.95 -6.89 -14.54
N CYS A 542 -22.09 -7.05 -15.86
CA CYS A 542 -23.18 -6.42 -16.60
C CYS A 542 -24.48 -7.26 -16.52
N ALA A 543 -25.60 -6.64 -16.87
CA ALA A 543 -26.91 -7.29 -16.89
C ALA A 543 -27.00 -8.46 -17.87
N ASP A 544 -26.34 -8.33 -19.04
CA ASP A 544 -26.35 -9.33 -20.10
C ASP A 544 -25.66 -10.65 -19.72
N LEU A 545 -24.95 -10.68 -18.60
CA LEU A 545 -24.40 -11.93 -18.08
C LEU A 545 -25.50 -12.93 -17.72
N LEU A 546 -26.63 -12.48 -17.17
CA LEU A 546 -27.68 -13.38 -16.68
C LEU A 546 -28.21 -14.33 -17.76
N PRO A 547 -28.67 -13.88 -18.92
CA PRO A 547 -29.09 -14.81 -20.00
C PRO A 547 -27.90 -15.62 -20.53
N LYS A 548 -26.69 -15.07 -20.58
CA LYS A 548 -25.49 -15.77 -21.04
C LYS A 548 -25.16 -16.99 -20.16
N LEU A 549 -25.39 -16.90 -18.84
CA LEU A 549 -25.16 -18.03 -17.92
C LEU A 549 -25.97 -19.28 -18.29
N PHE A 550 -27.15 -19.13 -18.92
CA PHE A 550 -28.04 -20.21 -19.31
C PHE A 550 -27.98 -20.53 -20.80
N THR A 551 -26.96 -20.03 -21.48
CA THR A 551 -26.72 -20.36 -22.91
C THR A 551 -25.68 -21.46 -22.97
N ALA A 552 -25.97 -22.50 -23.75
CA ALA A 552 -25.03 -23.60 -23.97
C ALA A 552 -23.78 -23.11 -24.71
N ASP A 553 -22.64 -23.48 -24.15
CA ASP A 553 -21.34 -23.15 -24.71
C ASP A 553 -21.01 -24.06 -25.91
N SER A 554 -20.24 -23.54 -26.88
CA SER A 554 -19.83 -24.28 -28.06
C SER A 554 -18.80 -25.37 -27.77
N ASP A 555 -17.99 -25.21 -26.77
CA ASP A 555 -16.86 -26.09 -26.47
C ASP A 555 -17.31 -27.29 -25.62
N THR A 556 -18.16 -27.06 -24.63
CA THR A 556 -18.64 -28.09 -23.71
C THR A 556 -20.05 -28.62 -24.03
N GLY A 557 -20.87 -27.82 -24.73
CA GLY A 557 -22.30 -28.10 -24.89
C GLY A 557 -23.12 -27.89 -23.61
N GLN A 558 -22.48 -27.49 -22.49
CA GLN A 558 -23.14 -27.19 -21.22
C GLN A 558 -23.44 -25.69 -21.12
N ASN A 559 -24.31 -25.31 -20.18
CA ASN A 559 -24.50 -23.91 -19.86
C ASN A 559 -23.27 -23.34 -19.11
N LEU A 560 -22.93 -22.10 -19.38
CA LEU A 560 -21.78 -21.44 -18.72
C LEU A 560 -21.89 -21.51 -17.19
N VAL A 561 -23.09 -21.44 -16.62
CA VAL A 561 -23.31 -21.56 -15.18
C VAL A 561 -22.92 -22.93 -14.61
N ASP A 562 -22.97 -23.99 -15.44
CA ASP A 562 -22.52 -25.35 -15.07
C ASP A 562 -21.01 -25.44 -15.10
N ASP A 563 -20.39 -24.89 -16.15
CA ASP A 563 -18.92 -24.82 -16.31
C ASP A 563 -18.25 -24.02 -15.20
N LEU A 564 -18.92 -23.00 -14.66
CA LEU A 564 -18.44 -22.19 -13.54
C LEU A 564 -18.64 -22.85 -12.17
N GLY A 565 -19.36 -23.98 -12.07
CA GLY A 565 -19.69 -24.65 -10.81
C GLY A 565 -20.63 -23.84 -9.91
N VAL A 566 -21.45 -22.93 -10.47
CA VAL A 566 -22.32 -22.04 -9.70
C VAL A 566 -23.61 -22.76 -9.29
N SER A 567 -23.93 -22.70 -8.00
CA SER A 567 -25.16 -23.27 -7.42
C SER A 567 -26.15 -22.22 -6.92
N SER A 568 -25.71 -20.96 -6.78
CA SER A 568 -26.56 -19.83 -6.42
C SER A 568 -26.24 -18.58 -7.25
N ILE A 569 -27.26 -17.79 -7.59
CA ILE A 569 -27.11 -16.53 -8.33
C ILE A 569 -27.80 -15.44 -7.54
N LEU A 570 -27.04 -14.43 -7.12
CA LEU A 570 -27.61 -13.21 -6.55
C LEU A 570 -27.76 -12.15 -7.65
N ILE A 571 -29.00 -11.76 -7.95
CA ILE A 571 -29.32 -10.73 -8.93
C ILE A 571 -29.55 -9.41 -8.21
N VAL A 572 -28.78 -8.37 -8.57
CA VAL A 572 -28.95 -7.01 -8.04
C VAL A 572 -29.91 -6.24 -8.95
N LYS A 573 -31.17 -6.13 -8.55
CA LYS A 573 -32.28 -5.64 -9.36
C LYS A 573 -32.10 -4.22 -9.88
N SER A 574 -31.41 -3.36 -9.13
CA SER A 574 -31.15 -1.97 -9.55
C SER A 574 -30.24 -1.88 -10.79
N SER A 575 -29.50 -2.93 -11.12
CA SER A 575 -28.55 -2.97 -12.24
C SER A 575 -28.89 -3.98 -13.33
N VAL A 576 -29.95 -4.78 -13.14
CA VAL A 576 -30.39 -5.80 -14.10
C VAL A 576 -31.86 -5.56 -14.44
N PRO A 577 -32.21 -5.34 -15.73
CA PRO A 577 -33.59 -5.14 -16.17
C PRO A 577 -34.53 -6.29 -15.77
N GLU A 578 -35.77 -5.97 -15.41
CA GLU A 578 -36.77 -6.93 -14.92
C GLU A 578 -37.05 -8.06 -15.89
N GLU A 579 -37.08 -7.77 -17.17
CA GLU A 579 -37.30 -8.75 -18.25
C GLU A 579 -36.27 -9.88 -18.28
N LEU A 580 -35.07 -9.67 -17.73
CA LEU A 580 -34.00 -10.69 -17.70
C LEU A 580 -34.12 -11.63 -16.48
N TRP A 581 -34.81 -11.24 -15.42
CA TRP A 581 -34.92 -12.04 -14.21
C TRP A 581 -36.36 -12.38 -13.76
N ALA A 582 -37.36 -11.90 -14.51
CA ALA A 582 -38.78 -12.18 -14.18
C ALA A 582 -39.09 -13.67 -14.17
N GLU A 583 -38.54 -14.41 -15.12
CA GLU A 583 -38.70 -15.86 -15.23
C GLU A 583 -37.55 -16.59 -14.49
N THR A 584 -37.94 -17.66 -13.77
CA THR A 584 -36.96 -18.51 -13.10
C THR A 584 -36.53 -19.63 -14.05
N PRO A 585 -35.22 -19.80 -14.31
CA PRO A 585 -34.72 -20.85 -15.19
C PRO A 585 -35.06 -22.25 -14.68
N ALA A 586 -35.22 -23.21 -15.62
CA ALA A 586 -35.48 -24.61 -15.29
C ALA A 586 -34.36 -25.20 -14.41
N GLY A 587 -34.73 -25.93 -13.34
CA GLY A 587 -33.79 -26.50 -12.39
C GLY A 587 -33.30 -25.51 -11.32
N TRP A 588 -33.92 -24.32 -11.26
CA TRP A 588 -33.64 -23.28 -10.26
C TRP A 588 -34.91 -22.88 -9.55
N GLN A 589 -34.76 -22.43 -8.29
CA GLN A 589 -35.86 -21.91 -7.49
C GLN A 589 -35.43 -20.57 -6.87
N VAL A 590 -36.44 -19.74 -6.57
CA VAL A 590 -36.24 -18.48 -5.86
C VAL A 590 -36.16 -18.78 -4.38
N ALA A 591 -35.00 -18.57 -3.77
CA ALA A 591 -34.78 -18.73 -2.32
C ALA A 591 -35.18 -17.46 -1.57
N GLU A 592 -34.88 -16.29 -2.14
CA GLU A 592 -35.19 -14.99 -1.55
C GLU A 592 -35.54 -14.01 -2.67
N ASP A 593 -36.54 -13.17 -2.46
CA ASP A 593 -36.96 -12.13 -3.41
C ASP A 593 -37.40 -10.87 -2.65
N THR A 594 -36.59 -9.85 -2.71
CA THR A 594 -36.78 -8.57 -2.02
C THR A 594 -36.95 -7.42 -3.03
N GLU A 595 -37.05 -6.18 -2.56
CA GLU A 595 -37.05 -5.02 -3.45
C GLU A 595 -35.68 -4.80 -4.14
N LEU A 596 -34.57 -5.20 -3.49
CA LEU A 596 -33.20 -4.91 -3.93
C LEU A 596 -32.57 -6.07 -4.66
N THR A 597 -32.82 -7.31 -4.22
CA THR A 597 -32.14 -8.49 -4.75
C THR A 597 -33.11 -9.65 -5.01
N ARG A 598 -32.66 -10.60 -5.82
CA ARG A 598 -33.29 -11.89 -6.01
C ARG A 598 -32.22 -12.98 -5.97
N LEU A 599 -32.37 -13.91 -5.04
CA LEU A 599 -31.48 -15.07 -4.90
C LEU A 599 -32.11 -16.28 -5.56
N LEU A 600 -31.46 -16.78 -6.61
CA LEU A 600 -31.79 -18.06 -7.23
C LEU A 600 -30.85 -19.14 -6.68
N VAL A 601 -31.38 -20.31 -6.37
CA VAL A 601 -30.61 -21.48 -5.96
C VAL A 601 -30.98 -22.68 -6.83
N ARG A 602 -29.99 -23.55 -7.10
CA ARG A 602 -30.26 -24.80 -7.84
C ARG A 602 -31.08 -25.77 -7.00
N ASP A 603 -31.94 -26.54 -7.67
CA ASP A 603 -32.65 -27.66 -7.05
C ASP A 603 -31.64 -28.70 -6.52
N THR A 604 -30.62 -29.00 -7.33
CA THR A 604 -29.48 -29.86 -6.96
C THR A 604 -28.17 -29.13 -7.14
N PRO A 605 -27.41 -28.83 -6.07
CA PRO A 605 -26.10 -28.20 -6.15
C PRO A 605 -25.12 -29.03 -7.01
N VAL A 606 -24.23 -28.32 -7.72
CA VAL A 606 -23.13 -28.90 -8.51
C VAL A 606 -21.80 -28.78 -7.76
N PRO A 607 -20.74 -29.51 -8.14
CA PRO A 607 -19.40 -29.26 -7.66
C PRO A 607 -19.00 -27.80 -7.88
N GLY A 608 -18.37 -27.18 -6.88
CA GLY A 608 -17.96 -25.76 -6.95
C GLY A 608 -16.76 -25.53 -7.87
N ALA A 609 -16.28 -24.29 -7.86
CA ALA A 609 -15.07 -23.91 -8.60
C ALA A 609 -13.85 -24.71 -8.11
N GLY A 610 -13.04 -25.15 -9.05
CA GLY A 610 -11.83 -25.95 -8.76
C GLY A 610 -11.89 -27.38 -9.25
N SER A 611 -13.09 -27.93 -9.44
CA SER A 611 -13.33 -29.34 -9.78
C SER A 611 -13.28 -29.61 -11.29
N VAL A 612 -13.39 -30.90 -11.64
CA VAL A 612 -13.71 -31.33 -13.02
C VAL A 612 -15.19 -31.07 -13.26
N VAL A 613 -15.53 -30.29 -14.28
CA VAL A 613 -16.92 -29.91 -14.60
C VAL A 613 -17.40 -30.50 -15.91
N TRP A 614 -16.50 -30.90 -16.80
CA TRP A 614 -16.84 -31.47 -18.07
C TRP A 614 -15.80 -32.49 -18.54
N SER A 615 -16.22 -33.43 -19.35
CA SER A 615 -15.34 -34.36 -20.08
C SER A 615 -15.90 -34.61 -21.49
N ALA A 616 -15.00 -34.71 -22.48
CA ALA A 616 -15.30 -34.97 -23.85
C ALA A 616 -15.99 -36.31 -24.05
N ASP A 617 -16.73 -36.49 -25.14
CA ASP A 617 -17.41 -37.74 -25.52
C ASP A 617 -16.44 -38.91 -25.47
N GLY A 618 -16.87 -39.99 -24.84
CA GLY A 618 -16.05 -41.20 -24.67
C GLY A 618 -15.00 -41.10 -23.55
N THR A 619 -14.90 -39.98 -22.87
CA THR A 619 -14.04 -39.77 -21.71
C THR A 619 -14.87 -39.72 -20.43
N SER A 620 -14.45 -40.47 -19.41
CA SER A 620 -15.05 -40.38 -18.07
C SER A 620 -13.99 -40.45 -17.01
N VAL A 621 -14.15 -39.66 -15.94
CA VAL A 621 -13.17 -39.54 -14.84
C VAL A 621 -13.87 -39.57 -13.50
N THR A 622 -13.14 -40.09 -12.49
CA THR A 622 -13.55 -40.03 -11.09
C THR A 622 -12.58 -39.14 -10.32
N VAL A 623 -13.04 -38.03 -9.74
CA VAL A 623 -12.23 -37.15 -8.90
C VAL A 623 -11.83 -37.91 -7.61
N LEU A 624 -10.54 -37.95 -7.31
CA LEU A 624 -9.97 -38.61 -6.16
C LEU A 624 -9.62 -37.63 -5.03
N HIS A 625 -9.10 -36.49 -5.39
CA HIS A 625 -8.70 -35.44 -4.45
C HIS A 625 -8.82 -34.07 -5.12
N GLU A 626 -9.24 -33.09 -4.35
CA GLU A 626 -9.37 -31.71 -4.78
C GLU A 626 -9.01 -30.77 -3.66
N ASP A 627 -8.21 -29.75 -3.96
CA ASP A 627 -7.92 -28.62 -3.09
C ASP A 627 -7.68 -27.35 -3.92
N ASP A 628 -7.40 -26.24 -3.24
CA ASP A 628 -7.12 -24.97 -3.93
C ASP A 628 -5.94 -25.08 -4.91
N MET A 629 -4.93 -25.89 -4.58
CA MET A 629 -3.69 -25.98 -5.35
C MET A 629 -3.77 -26.95 -6.52
N GLY A 630 -4.78 -27.83 -6.57
CA GLY A 630 -4.87 -28.81 -7.64
C GLY A 630 -6.03 -29.77 -7.54
N VAL A 631 -6.05 -30.70 -8.48
CA VAL A 631 -7.03 -31.79 -8.54
C VAL A 631 -6.34 -33.06 -9.02
N SER A 632 -6.70 -34.22 -8.47
CA SER A 632 -6.33 -35.51 -9.03
C SER A 632 -7.57 -36.32 -9.33
N PHE A 633 -7.58 -36.97 -10.49
CA PHE A 633 -8.68 -37.80 -10.92
C PHE A 633 -8.17 -39.08 -11.63
N ARG A 634 -8.93 -40.15 -11.51
CA ARG A 634 -8.68 -41.38 -12.25
C ARG A 634 -9.44 -41.31 -13.57
N VAL A 635 -8.80 -41.71 -14.65
CA VAL A 635 -9.40 -41.85 -15.94
C VAL A 635 -10.12 -43.22 -15.99
N ASP A 636 -11.44 -43.22 -15.98
CA ASP A 636 -12.22 -44.49 -16.00
C ASP A 636 -12.40 -44.98 -17.46
N ALA A 637 -12.57 -44.09 -18.41
CA ALA A 637 -12.59 -44.37 -19.84
C ALA A 637 -12.01 -43.19 -20.62
N VAL A 638 -11.47 -43.44 -21.81
CA VAL A 638 -10.95 -42.46 -22.74
C VAL A 638 -11.13 -42.95 -24.18
N GLY A 639 -11.40 -42.05 -25.13
CA GLY A 639 -11.55 -42.36 -26.54
C GLY A 639 -10.26 -42.92 -27.19
N ALA A 640 -10.41 -43.52 -28.37
CA ALA A 640 -9.27 -44.12 -29.11
C ALA A 640 -8.21 -43.09 -29.51
N ASP A 641 -8.60 -41.84 -29.72
CA ASP A 641 -7.72 -40.72 -30.08
C ASP A 641 -7.30 -39.85 -28.86
N GLY A 642 -7.61 -40.32 -27.65
CA GLY A 642 -7.46 -39.53 -26.42
C GLY A 642 -8.76 -38.87 -26.01
N GLY A 643 -8.65 -37.98 -25.00
CA GLY A 643 -9.81 -37.26 -24.48
C GLY A 643 -9.40 -35.91 -23.86
N GLN A 644 -10.40 -35.15 -23.45
CA GLN A 644 -10.20 -33.88 -22.78
C GLN A 644 -11.14 -33.78 -21.58
N VAL A 645 -10.68 -33.11 -20.51
CA VAL A 645 -11.53 -32.69 -19.39
C VAL A 645 -11.34 -31.20 -19.15
N ALA A 646 -12.42 -30.52 -18.72
CA ALA A 646 -12.36 -29.12 -18.30
C ALA A 646 -12.42 -29.01 -16.78
N LEU A 647 -11.57 -28.16 -16.24
CA LEU A 647 -11.58 -27.80 -14.83
C LEU A 647 -12.19 -26.42 -14.66
N SER A 648 -13.05 -26.23 -13.64
CA SER A 648 -13.58 -24.93 -13.28
C SER A 648 -12.50 -24.07 -12.59
N ARG A 649 -11.40 -23.83 -13.31
CA ARG A 649 -10.23 -23.06 -12.92
C ARG A 649 -9.74 -22.19 -14.07
N ILE A 650 -9.25 -20.99 -13.76
CA ILE A 650 -8.50 -20.21 -14.75
C ILE A 650 -7.15 -20.88 -15.02
N SER A 651 -6.80 -20.96 -16.31
CA SER A 651 -5.50 -21.48 -16.75
C SER A 651 -4.37 -20.47 -16.50
N TRP A 652 -4.07 -20.20 -15.22
CA TRP A 652 -2.93 -19.38 -14.85
C TRP A 652 -1.62 -20.07 -15.20
N PRO A 653 -0.56 -19.33 -15.62
CA PRO A 653 0.78 -19.91 -15.74
C PRO A 653 1.25 -20.50 -14.41
N GLY A 654 1.75 -21.73 -14.45
CA GLY A 654 2.26 -22.41 -13.27
C GLY A 654 1.55 -23.72 -12.93
N TYR A 655 0.49 -24.09 -13.66
CA TYR A 655 -0.06 -25.43 -13.54
C TYR A 655 0.84 -26.46 -14.24
N GLU A 656 1.10 -27.54 -13.52
CA GLU A 656 1.82 -28.73 -14.00
C GLU A 656 0.87 -29.93 -13.96
N VAL A 657 0.93 -30.78 -14.97
CA VAL A 657 0.08 -31.97 -15.11
C VAL A 657 0.96 -33.20 -15.21
N ASP A 658 0.67 -34.21 -14.39
CA ASP A 658 1.24 -35.54 -14.48
C ASP A 658 0.18 -36.52 -14.97
N GLY A 659 0.48 -37.32 -16.00
CA GLY A 659 -0.47 -38.22 -16.65
C GLY A 659 -1.31 -37.59 -17.77
N GLY A 660 -1.07 -36.33 -18.11
CA GLY A 660 -1.73 -35.58 -19.20
C GLY A 660 -0.97 -34.32 -19.54
N THR A 661 -1.58 -33.40 -20.29
CA THR A 661 -1.01 -32.08 -20.61
C THR A 661 -2.07 -31.00 -20.46
N VAL A 662 -1.66 -29.79 -20.06
CA VAL A 662 -2.55 -28.61 -20.16
C VAL A 662 -2.82 -28.37 -21.63
N SER A 663 -4.09 -28.26 -22.01
CA SER A 663 -4.48 -27.98 -23.40
C SER A 663 -4.03 -26.60 -23.83
N ASP A 664 -3.56 -26.47 -25.07
CA ASP A 664 -3.23 -25.19 -25.67
C ASP A 664 -4.51 -24.35 -25.96
N GLU A 665 -5.65 -25.02 -26.14
CA GLU A 665 -6.94 -24.39 -26.33
C GLU A 665 -7.67 -24.27 -24.99
N LEU A 666 -8.07 -23.03 -24.65
CA LEU A 666 -8.81 -22.75 -23.43
C LEU A 666 -10.28 -23.02 -23.64
N VAL A 667 -10.90 -23.78 -22.74
CA VAL A 667 -12.35 -23.96 -22.72
C VAL A 667 -13.00 -22.63 -22.35
N ASN A 668 -14.03 -22.19 -23.05
CA ASN A 668 -14.68 -20.87 -22.87
C ASN A 668 -13.70 -19.65 -22.95
N GLY A 669 -12.52 -19.85 -23.53
CA GLY A 669 -11.48 -18.82 -23.66
C GLY A 669 -10.75 -18.45 -22.36
N PHE A 670 -11.01 -19.14 -21.23
CA PHE A 670 -10.33 -18.86 -19.94
C PHE A 670 -10.14 -20.09 -19.03
N MET A 671 -10.97 -21.12 -19.18
CA MET A 671 -10.93 -22.31 -18.35
C MET A 671 -9.82 -23.25 -18.80
N MET A 672 -9.32 -24.04 -17.83
CA MET A 672 -8.25 -25.01 -18.06
C MET A 672 -8.81 -26.28 -18.67
N GLY A 673 -8.38 -26.61 -19.89
CA GLY A 673 -8.50 -27.94 -20.48
C GLY A 673 -7.31 -28.83 -20.13
N ILE A 674 -7.55 -30.12 -19.92
CA ILE A 674 -6.51 -31.15 -19.74
C ILE A 674 -6.69 -32.18 -20.81
N ASP A 675 -5.68 -32.34 -21.66
CA ASP A 675 -5.66 -33.38 -22.71
C ASP A 675 -5.15 -34.69 -22.11
N ILE A 676 -5.92 -35.75 -22.33
CA ILE A 676 -5.70 -37.09 -21.77
C ILE A 676 -5.27 -38.02 -22.89
N PRO A 677 -4.10 -38.69 -22.82
CA PRO A 677 -3.66 -39.65 -23.84
C PRO A 677 -4.61 -40.86 -23.99
N ALA A 678 -4.68 -41.44 -25.18
CA ALA A 678 -5.57 -42.56 -25.49
C ALA A 678 -5.36 -43.82 -24.64
N ASP A 679 -4.17 -44.02 -24.12
CA ASP A 679 -3.78 -45.20 -23.31
C ASP A 679 -3.89 -44.97 -21.78
N SER A 680 -4.56 -43.88 -21.38
CA SER A 680 -4.63 -43.47 -19.98
C SER A 680 -5.75 -44.11 -19.17
N ALA A 681 -6.56 -44.97 -19.74
CA ALA A 681 -7.63 -45.65 -18.98
C ALA A 681 -7.07 -46.41 -17.77
N GLY A 682 -7.63 -46.20 -16.59
CA GLY A 682 -7.18 -46.73 -15.30
C GLY A 682 -6.03 -45.98 -14.65
N THR A 683 -5.43 -45.00 -15.30
CA THR A 683 -4.36 -44.17 -14.70
C THR A 683 -4.91 -42.99 -13.91
N VAL A 684 -4.03 -42.37 -13.10
CA VAL A 684 -4.38 -41.15 -12.35
C VAL A 684 -3.69 -39.95 -12.99
N VAL A 685 -4.46 -38.93 -13.27
CA VAL A 685 -3.96 -37.62 -13.71
C VAL A 685 -3.94 -36.69 -12.50
N THR A 686 -2.82 -35.98 -12.31
CA THR A 686 -2.66 -35.02 -11.21
C THR A 686 -2.31 -33.65 -11.76
N VAL A 687 -3.13 -32.67 -11.47
CA VAL A 687 -2.93 -31.25 -11.78
C VAL A 687 -2.51 -30.53 -10.53
N SER A 688 -1.41 -29.80 -10.56
CA SER A 688 -0.89 -29.07 -9.40
C SER A 688 -0.38 -27.69 -9.80
N PHE A 689 -0.62 -26.69 -8.94
CA PHE A 689 -0.13 -25.33 -9.16
C PHE A 689 1.21 -25.08 -8.50
N ARG A 690 2.14 -24.57 -9.27
CA ARG A 690 3.42 -24.02 -8.78
C ARG A 690 3.64 -22.64 -9.39
N ALA A 691 3.89 -21.66 -8.52
CA ALA A 691 4.09 -20.29 -8.98
C ALA A 691 5.19 -20.20 -10.05
N PRO A 692 5.01 -19.40 -11.09
CA PRO A 692 6.07 -19.11 -12.05
C PRO A 692 7.34 -18.62 -11.34
N GLY A 693 8.50 -19.25 -11.64
CA GLY A 693 9.76 -18.93 -10.97
C GLY A 693 9.94 -19.57 -9.59
N TRP A 694 9.12 -20.55 -9.23
CA TRP A 694 9.18 -21.28 -7.95
C TRP A 694 10.58 -21.76 -7.53
N PRO A 695 11.43 -22.36 -8.39
CA PRO A 695 12.78 -22.75 -8.01
C PRO A 695 13.65 -21.56 -7.55
N VAL A 696 13.49 -20.40 -8.19
CA VAL A 696 14.23 -19.18 -7.84
C VAL A 696 13.72 -18.60 -6.51
N GLN A 697 12.42 -18.68 -6.23
CA GLN A 697 11.85 -18.27 -4.94
C GLN A 697 12.37 -19.15 -3.80
N ILE A 698 12.37 -20.49 -3.97
CA ILE A 698 12.91 -21.44 -2.98
C ILE A 698 14.38 -21.14 -2.71
N LEU A 699 15.20 -21.03 -3.78
CA LEU A 699 16.62 -20.72 -3.65
C LEU A 699 16.82 -19.39 -2.91
N SER A 700 16.05 -18.37 -3.24
CA SER A 700 16.09 -17.06 -2.57
C SER A 700 15.72 -17.18 -1.08
N GLY A 701 14.72 -17.99 -0.75
CA GLY A 701 14.33 -18.28 0.63
C GLY A 701 15.42 -18.99 1.42
N ILE A 702 16.02 -20.04 0.84
CA ILE A 702 17.14 -20.77 1.45
C ILE A 702 18.33 -19.82 1.70
N LEU A 703 18.72 -19.02 0.71
CA LEU A 703 19.82 -18.07 0.85
C LEU A 703 19.53 -17.01 1.91
N LEU A 704 18.29 -16.54 2.01
CA LEU A 704 17.85 -15.59 3.04
C LEU A 704 17.95 -16.22 4.44
N VAL A 705 17.50 -17.46 4.62
CA VAL A 705 17.61 -18.18 5.90
C VAL A 705 19.07 -18.41 6.27
N VAL A 706 19.92 -18.84 5.32
CA VAL A 706 21.38 -19.01 5.54
C VAL A 706 22.01 -17.67 5.97
N LEU A 707 21.64 -16.56 5.35
CA LEU A 707 22.12 -15.22 5.70
C LEU A 707 21.73 -14.87 7.15
N LEU A 708 20.48 -15.09 7.54
CA LEU A 708 19.96 -14.80 8.89
C LEU A 708 20.63 -15.68 9.94
N LEU A 709 20.75 -16.97 9.69
CA LEU A 709 21.40 -17.93 10.60
C LEU A 709 22.89 -17.66 10.73
N GLY A 710 23.58 -17.36 9.61
CA GLY A 710 24.99 -16.98 9.60
C GLY A 710 25.25 -15.74 10.47
N TRP A 711 24.40 -14.75 10.38
CA TRP A 711 24.48 -13.56 11.26
C TRP A 711 24.18 -13.86 12.73
N GLY A 712 23.20 -14.73 12.99
CA GLY A 712 22.91 -15.22 14.35
C GLY A 712 24.11 -15.88 14.98
N ALA A 713 24.75 -16.82 14.26
CA ALA A 713 25.93 -17.56 14.72
C ALA A 713 27.15 -16.65 14.98
N LEU A 714 27.43 -15.69 14.08
CA LEU A 714 28.51 -14.72 14.26
C LEU A 714 28.29 -13.83 15.51
N ARG A 715 27.04 -13.53 15.87
CA ARG A 715 26.72 -12.79 17.09
C ARG A 715 26.96 -13.59 18.36
N LEU A 716 26.60 -14.86 18.36
CA LEU A 716 26.83 -15.74 19.50
C LEU A 716 28.33 -15.88 19.77
N ARG A 717 29.13 -16.14 18.72
CA ARG A 717 30.60 -16.21 18.81
C ARG A 717 31.26 -14.88 19.25
N GLY A 718 30.69 -13.74 18.93
CA GLY A 718 31.20 -12.43 19.33
C GLY A 718 30.87 -12.01 20.77
N ARG A 719 29.87 -12.64 21.42
CA ARG A 719 29.54 -12.44 22.83
C ARG A 719 30.53 -13.09 23.78
N ASP A 720 31.20 -14.16 23.36
CA ASP A 720 32.15 -14.90 24.17
C ASP A 720 33.56 -14.28 24.19
N ARG A 721 33.78 -13.11 23.61
CA ARG A 721 35.04 -12.35 23.72
C ARG A 721 34.86 -11.21 24.72
N PRO A 722 35.28 -11.38 26.00
CA PRO A 722 35.33 -10.27 26.94
C PRO A 722 36.47 -9.35 26.53
N GLY A 723 36.18 -8.13 26.12
CA GLY A 723 37.24 -7.11 26.01
C GLY A 723 37.25 -6.15 24.81
N SER A 724 36.34 -6.15 23.86
CA SER A 724 36.40 -5.21 22.72
C SER A 724 35.31 -4.11 22.72
N THR A 725 35.20 -3.35 23.82
CA THR A 725 34.35 -2.15 23.85
C THR A 725 35.04 -0.89 23.29
N ARG A 726 36.17 -1.00 22.58
CA ARG A 726 36.76 0.15 21.89
C ARG A 726 35.85 0.56 20.76
N ARG A 727 35.11 1.66 20.94
CA ARG A 727 34.43 2.36 19.87
C ARG A 727 35.44 2.72 18.80
N PRO A 728 35.16 2.42 17.50
CA PRO A 728 36.05 2.81 16.42
C PRO A 728 36.36 4.32 16.49
N THR A 729 37.60 4.71 16.29
CA THR A 729 38.08 6.09 16.36
C THR A 729 37.31 7.06 15.45
N TRP A 730 36.86 6.60 14.29
CA TRP A 730 36.06 7.37 13.33
C TRP A 730 34.66 7.78 13.86
N VAL A 731 34.08 7.02 14.81
CA VAL A 731 32.83 7.43 15.50
C VAL A 731 33.09 8.64 16.41
N ARG A 732 34.34 8.82 16.85
CA ARG A 732 34.77 9.98 17.63
C ARG A 732 34.97 11.20 16.71
N GLU A 733 35.59 11.03 15.54
CA GLU A 733 35.80 12.07 14.54
C GLU A 733 34.49 12.63 13.96
N LEU A 734 33.47 11.77 13.76
CA LEU A 734 32.12 12.23 13.39
C LEU A 734 31.35 12.95 14.51
N ARG A 735 31.84 12.93 15.74
CA ARG A 735 31.23 13.60 16.88
C ARG A 735 31.91 14.92 17.25
N GLU A 736 33.14 15.12 16.85
CA GLU A 736 33.81 16.41 17.05
C GLU A 736 33.26 17.39 15.99
N PRO A 737 32.74 18.57 16.44
CA PRO A 737 32.41 19.62 15.49
C PRO A 737 33.72 19.99 14.80
N LEU A 738 33.69 20.04 13.44
CA LEU A 738 34.80 20.59 12.65
C LEU A 738 35.25 21.89 13.31
N LYS A 739 36.45 21.89 13.87
CA LYS A 739 37.11 23.11 14.32
C LYS A 739 37.29 23.97 13.07
N VAL A 740 36.37 24.89 12.85
CA VAL A 740 36.55 25.95 11.86
C VAL A 740 37.64 26.86 12.43
N GLU A 741 38.85 26.75 11.92
CA GLU A 741 39.87 27.77 12.11
C GLU A 741 39.29 29.12 11.74
N LYS A 742 39.39 30.04 12.68
CA LYS A 742 39.02 31.43 12.45
C LYS A 742 40.08 32.04 11.52
N SER A 743 39.73 32.24 10.27
CA SER A 743 40.36 33.21 9.40
C SER A 743 39.34 34.24 8.96
#